data_c5dc22db189347749f6ef19f15c523b4
#
_entry.id   c5dc22db189347749f6ef19f15c523b4
#
_cell.length_a   1.000
_cell.length_b   1.000
_cell.length_c   1.000
_cell.angle_alpha   90.00
_cell.angle_beta   90.00
_cell.angle_gamma   90.00
#
_symmetry.space_group_name_H-M   'P 1'
#
loop_
_entity.id
_entity.type
_entity.pdbx_description
1 polymer ?
#
loop_
_entity_poly.entity_id
_entity_poly.type
_entity_poly.pdbx_seq_one_letter_code
_entity_poly.pdbx_strand_id
1 'polypeptide(L)'
;MFRPSNGLFSDSGYGIDTGNHKNQIQVRFMPAASLLRDVFGFDAFRPGQQEIVEAVASGRNTLAIMPTGGGKSLCFQLPALMRHGVTVVISPLIALMRDQVRGLREAGVSAGALTSGNTEEETDAVWAALEAGTLKLLYMAPERLSASGTTQMLHRAGVSLIAVDEAHCVSQWGHDFRPDYLRIGELREALDVPLAAFTATADAETQAEIVQKLFAGQQPATFLHGFDRPNIHLAFAAKDSPRQQILSFAAARKGQSGIVYTGTRAKTESLARALAEAGHLACHYHGGMEAEDRRIVERRFQQEDGLIVCATVAFGMGIDKPDIRWVAHADLPKSIESYYQEIGRAGRDGAPAETLTLFGPDDIRYRRQQIDEGLAPADRRAADHGRLNALLGLAEALHCRRQTLLSYFGETTGPCGNCDLCDKPAEVFDATTPVRMALSAALRTDEYFGAGHLIDILLGQPTDKIKARGHDSLPTYGVGKDYDRRQWQAIFRQMMGHDLLRPDRDRHGALRMTDHARPILRGEAQIMLRRDTITAAKGSGPKVHTLVSEDDAPLLSALKAKRRFLAEQAGVPAYIIFNDKTLIEMAEKRPATLDDMAHIGGVGAKKLESYGRAFLEVIAGEAENLHPSRRKLAGRDEGLIYDRLLAAQNTLIRGPHGADKPMTCSASMLAKVAQLRNADIDNLTRLIGDRHAERFGDAFLEVLEGNDG
;
A
#
# COMPACT_ATOMS: atom_id res chain seq x y z
N MET A 1 -63.98 -3.29 -34.38
CA MET A 1 -64.87 -4.18 -35.15
C MET A 1 -64.07 -5.38 -35.61
N PHE A 2 -64.57 -6.53 -35.20
CA PHE A 2 -64.36 -7.90 -35.74
C PHE A 2 -62.98 -8.57 -35.66
N ARG A 3 -62.86 -9.51 -34.75
CA ARG A 3 -62.33 -10.90 -34.86
C ARG A 3 -63.35 -11.74 -35.66
N PRO A 4 -63.14 -13.04 -36.01
CA PRO A 4 -62.04 -14.00 -35.75
C PRO A 4 -61.79 -14.95 -36.99
N SER A 5 -60.92 -15.94 -36.96
CA SER A 5 -61.21 -17.37 -36.69
C SER A 5 -60.15 -18.35 -37.22
N ASN A 6 -59.87 -19.33 -36.41
CA ASN A 6 -59.28 -20.68 -36.51
C ASN A 6 -59.25 -21.37 -37.86
N GLY A 7 -58.23 -22.25 -38.05
CA GLY A 7 -58.20 -23.38 -38.95
C GLY A 7 -57.01 -24.31 -38.68
N LEU A 8 -57.32 -25.43 -38.03
CA LEU A 8 -56.51 -26.67 -37.90
C LEU A 8 -56.49 -27.48 -39.23
N PHE A 9 -55.38 -28.23 -39.49
CA PHE A 9 -55.28 -29.66 -39.91
C PHE A 9 -53.92 -29.86 -40.54
N SER A 10 -53.04 -30.68 -39.92
CA SER A 10 -52.62 -32.08 -40.09
C SER A 10 -52.11 -32.44 -41.54
N ASP A 11 -50.90 -32.92 -41.74
CA ASP A 11 -50.43 -34.29 -41.76
C ASP A 11 -49.09 -34.45 -42.47
N SER A 12 -48.25 -35.25 -41.88
CA SER A 12 -47.27 -36.22 -42.43
C SER A 12 -46.47 -35.94 -43.74
N GLY A 13 -45.13 -36.02 -43.60
CA GLY A 13 -44.19 -36.21 -44.69
C GLY A 13 -42.77 -36.54 -44.19
N TYR A 14 -42.43 -37.79 -44.15
CA TYR A 14 -41.04 -38.29 -43.93
C TYR A 14 -40.12 -37.76 -45.04
N GLY A 15 -39.03 -37.07 -44.62
CA GLY A 15 -37.90 -36.75 -45.48
C GLY A 15 -36.63 -36.88 -44.69
N ILE A 16 -35.84 -37.92 -44.97
CA ILE A 16 -34.50 -38.14 -44.46
C ILE A 16 -33.61 -37.09 -45.12
N ASP A 17 -33.08 -36.14 -44.38
CA ASP A 17 -32.01 -35.27 -44.85
C ASP A 17 -30.80 -35.38 -43.90
N THR A 18 -29.73 -35.91 -44.46
CA THR A 18 -28.40 -36.04 -43.85
C THR A 18 -27.70 -34.70 -43.91
N GLY A 19 -27.86 -33.91 -42.89
CA GLY A 19 -27.27 -32.54 -42.74
C GLY A 19 -26.55 -32.34 -41.43
N ASN A 20 -25.26 -32.56 -41.46
CA ASN A 20 -24.18 -31.86 -40.77
C ASN A 20 -24.54 -31.16 -39.40
N HIS A 21 -24.53 -31.92 -38.33
CA HIS A 21 -24.51 -31.40 -36.98
C HIS A 21 -23.19 -30.70 -36.70
N LYS A 22 -23.10 -29.42 -37.00
CA LYS A 22 -22.18 -28.55 -36.31
C LYS A 22 -22.58 -28.57 -34.83
N ASN A 23 -21.82 -29.26 -34.01
CA ASN A 23 -21.82 -29.17 -32.57
C ASN A 23 -21.49 -27.72 -32.20
N GLN A 24 -22.50 -26.86 -32.08
CA GLN A 24 -22.40 -25.66 -31.31
C GLN A 24 -22.31 -26.12 -29.84
N ILE A 25 -21.08 -26.25 -29.32
CA ILE A 25 -20.83 -26.28 -27.89
C ILE A 25 -21.39 -24.96 -27.36
N GLN A 26 -22.59 -25.00 -26.78
CA GLN A 26 -23.09 -23.91 -25.93
C GLN A 26 -22.13 -23.84 -24.75
N VAL A 27 -21.12 -22.98 -24.86
CA VAL A 27 -20.29 -22.58 -23.70
C VAL A 27 -21.26 -21.91 -22.74
N ARG A 28 -21.63 -22.64 -21.70
CA ARG A 28 -22.35 -22.08 -20.56
C ARG A 28 -21.47 -20.98 -19.98
N PHE A 29 -21.81 -19.72 -20.22
CA PHE A 29 -21.21 -18.58 -19.53
C PHE A 29 -21.45 -18.80 -18.03
N MET A 30 -20.40 -19.13 -17.30
CA MET A 30 -20.48 -19.17 -15.83
C MET A 30 -20.78 -17.74 -15.35
N PRO A 31 -21.73 -17.56 -14.43
CA PRO A 31 -21.99 -16.24 -13.84
C PRO A 31 -20.73 -15.68 -13.21
N ALA A 32 -20.51 -14.37 -13.32
CA ALA A 32 -19.35 -13.70 -12.73
C ALA A 32 -19.14 -14.03 -11.24
N ALA A 33 -20.24 -14.18 -10.49
CA ALA A 33 -20.21 -14.54 -9.07
C ALA A 33 -19.68 -15.97 -8.82
N SER A 34 -19.95 -16.93 -9.72
CA SER A 34 -19.42 -18.29 -9.59
C SER A 34 -17.90 -18.30 -9.83
N LEU A 35 -17.43 -17.64 -10.90
CA LEU A 35 -16.00 -17.49 -11.17
C LEU A 35 -15.26 -16.75 -10.06
N LEU A 36 -15.89 -15.73 -9.48
CA LEU A 36 -15.35 -14.99 -8.34
C LEU A 36 -15.08 -15.93 -7.16
N ARG A 37 -16.02 -16.81 -6.85
CA ARG A 37 -15.90 -17.79 -5.76
C ARG A 37 -14.93 -18.91 -6.11
N ASP A 38 -15.13 -19.56 -7.24
CA ASP A 38 -14.43 -20.79 -7.59
C ASP A 38 -12.94 -20.57 -7.88
N VAL A 39 -12.59 -19.45 -8.53
CA VAL A 39 -11.20 -19.11 -8.89
C VAL A 39 -10.52 -18.27 -7.81
N PHE A 40 -11.18 -17.20 -7.36
CA PHE A 40 -10.56 -16.21 -6.48
C PHE A 40 -10.93 -16.40 -4.99
N GLY A 41 -11.93 -17.23 -4.67
CA GLY A 41 -12.34 -17.55 -3.31
C GLY A 41 -13.07 -16.39 -2.59
N PHE A 42 -13.73 -15.50 -3.32
CA PHE A 42 -14.50 -14.41 -2.75
C PHE A 42 -15.99 -14.64 -2.94
N ASP A 43 -16.77 -14.58 -1.85
CA ASP A 43 -18.22 -14.81 -1.88
C ASP A 43 -19.00 -13.67 -2.53
N ALA A 44 -18.48 -12.45 -2.46
CA ALA A 44 -19.14 -11.26 -2.99
C ALA A 44 -18.16 -10.27 -3.58
N PHE A 45 -18.66 -9.50 -4.54
CA PHE A 45 -17.96 -8.33 -5.06
C PHE A 45 -17.88 -7.23 -4.00
N ARG A 46 -16.81 -6.46 -4.02
CA ARG A 46 -16.75 -5.17 -3.33
C ARG A 46 -17.70 -4.18 -4.02
N PRO A 47 -18.15 -3.13 -3.30
CA PRO A 47 -19.00 -2.10 -3.91
C PRO A 47 -18.43 -1.59 -5.24
N GLY A 48 -19.26 -1.57 -6.28
CA GLY A 48 -18.92 -1.11 -7.63
C GLY A 48 -18.13 -2.09 -8.51
N GLN A 49 -17.53 -3.14 -7.97
CA GLN A 49 -16.76 -4.09 -8.79
C GLN A 49 -17.65 -4.86 -9.79
N GLN A 50 -18.83 -5.30 -9.37
CA GLN A 50 -19.73 -6.09 -10.21
C GLN A 50 -20.12 -5.34 -11.48
N GLU A 51 -20.52 -4.09 -11.37
CA GLU A 51 -20.92 -3.24 -12.49
C GLU A 51 -19.77 -3.06 -13.50
N ILE A 52 -18.55 -2.86 -13.01
CA ILE A 52 -17.35 -2.75 -13.83
C ILE A 52 -17.06 -4.07 -14.54
N VAL A 53 -17.08 -5.19 -13.82
CA VAL A 53 -16.86 -6.54 -14.37
C VAL A 53 -17.87 -6.84 -15.49
N GLU A 54 -19.14 -6.55 -15.27
CA GLU A 54 -20.21 -6.75 -16.28
C GLU A 54 -20.03 -5.84 -17.49
N ALA A 55 -19.62 -4.58 -17.28
CA ALA A 55 -19.34 -3.65 -18.38
C ALA A 55 -18.17 -4.13 -19.24
N VAL A 56 -17.06 -4.53 -18.62
CA VAL A 56 -15.87 -5.03 -19.32
C VAL A 56 -16.16 -6.37 -20.00
N ALA A 57 -16.83 -7.29 -19.31
CA ALA A 57 -17.19 -8.60 -19.87
C ALA A 57 -18.10 -8.48 -21.10
N SER A 58 -19.03 -7.51 -21.10
CA SER A 58 -19.90 -7.22 -22.26
C SER A 58 -19.19 -6.51 -23.42
N GLY A 59 -17.91 -6.16 -23.29
CA GLY A 59 -17.11 -5.51 -24.33
C GLY A 59 -17.33 -3.99 -24.44
N ARG A 60 -17.86 -3.32 -23.42
CA ARG A 60 -17.96 -1.87 -23.41
C ARG A 60 -16.59 -1.23 -23.10
N ASN A 61 -16.26 -0.17 -23.84
CA ASN A 61 -15.15 0.69 -23.44
C ASN A 61 -15.40 1.24 -22.04
N THR A 62 -14.43 1.09 -21.13
CA THR A 62 -14.64 1.35 -19.71
C THR A 62 -13.49 2.17 -19.14
N LEU A 63 -13.82 3.21 -18.37
CA LEU A 63 -12.88 3.93 -17.50
C LEU A 63 -13.31 3.71 -16.04
N ALA A 64 -12.49 3.02 -15.27
CA ALA A 64 -12.75 2.75 -13.87
C ALA A 64 -11.71 3.45 -12.97
N ILE A 65 -12.20 4.38 -12.17
CA ILE A 65 -11.41 5.10 -11.17
C ILE A 65 -11.76 4.49 -9.80
N MET A 66 -10.81 3.77 -9.23
CA MET A 66 -11.01 2.97 -8.02
C MET A 66 -9.81 3.12 -7.08
N PRO A 67 -10.00 3.10 -5.75
CA PRO A 67 -8.91 3.29 -4.80
C PRO A 67 -7.81 2.23 -4.94
N THR A 68 -6.60 2.55 -4.51
CA THR A 68 -5.55 1.55 -4.29
C THR A 68 -6.05 0.52 -3.27
N GLY A 69 -5.92 -0.78 -3.59
CA GLY A 69 -6.48 -1.86 -2.78
C GLY A 69 -8.00 -2.08 -2.98
N GLY A 70 -8.67 -1.32 -3.85
CA GLY A 70 -10.07 -1.52 -4.22
C GLY A 70 -10.34 -2.77 -5.07
N GLY A 71 -9.28 -3.48 -5.50
CA GLY A 71 -9.40 -4.70 -6.31
C GLY A 71 -9.55 -4.41 -7.80
N LYS A 72 -8.90 -3.35 -8.32
CA LYS A 72 -8.85 -3.03 -9.76
C LYS A 72 -8.48 -4.21 -10.64
N SER A 73 -7.48 -5.00 -10.22
CA SER A 73 -7.00 -6.15 -11.01
C SER A 73 -8.09 -7.17 -11.26
N LEU A 74 -8.95 -7.44 -10.28
CA LEU A 74 -10.08 -8.36 -10.43
C LEU A 74 -11.06 -7.90 -11.52
N CYS A 75 -11.23 -6.57 -11.69
CA CYS A 75 -12.16 -5.99 -12.66
C CYS A 75 -11.76 -6.19 -14.12
N PHE A 76 -10.53 -6.64 -14.41
CA PHE A 76 -10.12 -7.10 -15.74
C PHE A 76 -9.72 -8.59 -15.77
N GLN A 77 -9.27 -9.16 -14.66
CA GLN A 77 -8.92 -10.58 -14.58
C GLN A 77 -10.16 -11.48 -14.70
N LEU A 78 -11.23 -11.14 -14.02
CA LEU A 78 -12.47 -11.90 -14.07
C LEU A 78 -13.14 -11.83 -15.47
N PRO A 79 -13.30 -10.66 -16.10
CA PRO A 79 -13.76 -10.58 -17.49
C PRO A 79 -12.89 -11.35 -18.48
N ALA A 80 -11.56 -11.42 -18.28
CA ALA A 80 -10.67 -12.23 -19.13
C ALA A 80 -11.04 -13.73 -19.12
N LEU A 81 -11.54 -14.25 -18.00
CA LEU A 81 -12.01 -15.63 -17.89
C LEU A 81 -13.39 -15.83 -18.54
N MET A 82 -14.20 -14.78 -18.57
CA MET A 82 -15.55 -14.80 -19.16
C MET A 82 -15.54 -14.64 -20.69
N ARG A 83 -14.47 -14.06 -21.25
CA ARG A 83 -14.36 -13.76 -22.68
C ARG A 83 -13.58 -14.85 -23.43
N HIS A 84 -13.87 -14.99 -24.72
CA HIS A 84 -13.01 -15.79 -25.62
C HIS A 84 -11.77 -14.99 -26.01
N GLY A 85 -10.67 -15.68 -26.30
CA GLY A 85 -9.40 -15.07 -26.70
C GLY A 85 -8.57 -14.60 -25.51
N VAL A 86 -7.59 -13.74 -25.80
CA VAL A 86 -6.59 -13.25 -24.83
C VAL A 86 -6.92 -11.83 -24.40
N THR A 87 -6.83 -11.56 -23.12
CA THR A 87 -6.82 -10.18 -22.59
C THR A 87 -5.37 -9.71 -22.46
N VAL A 88 -5.03 -8.61 -23.14
CA VAL A 88 -3.74 -7.95 -22.98
C VAL A 88 -3.85 -6.93 -21.86
N VAL A 89 -2.96 -7.03 -20.86
CA VAL A 89 -2.88 -6.09 -19.75
C VAL A 89 -1.61 -5.25 -19.90
N ILE A 90 -1.78 -3.96 -20.15
CA ILE A 90 -0.66 -3.02 -20.19
C ILE A 90 -0.47 -2.44 -18.79
N SER A 91 0.70 -2.68 -18.20
CA SER A 91 1.05 -2.18 -16.87
C SER A 91 2.46 -1.60 -16.87
N PRO A 92 2.74 -0.52 -16.12
CA PRO A 92 4.02 0.17 -16.18
C PRO A 92 5.12 -0.49 -15.34
N LEU A 93 4.81 -1.60 -14.65
CA LEU A 93 5.65 -2.14 -13.58
C LEU A 93 5.89 -3.63 -13.72
N ILE A 94 7.12 -4.00 -14.07
CA ILE A 94 7.53 -5.40 -14.27
C ILE A 94 7.32 -6.24 -13.00
N ALA A 95 7.66 -5.71 -11.83
CA ALA A 95 7.49 -6.42 -10.56
C ALA A 95 6.01 -6.75 -10.28
N LEU A 96 5.12 -5.75 -10.47
CA LEU A 96 3.68 -5.95 -10.30
C LEU A 96 3.12 -6.98 -11.30
N MET A 97 3.53 -6.90 -12.57
CA MET A 97 3.11 -7.88 -13.58
C MET A 97 3.49 -9.31 -13.18
N ARG A 98 4.71 -9.52 -12.69
CA ARG A 98 5.18 -10.82 -12.21
C ARG A 98 4.36 -11.36 -11.04
N ASP A 99 4.07 -10.51 -10.07
CA ASP A 99 3.26 -10.88 -8.91
C ASP A 99 1.81 -11.21 -9.31
N GLN A 100 1.22 -10.43 -10.21
CA GLN A 100 -0.11 -10.70 -10.78
C GLN A 100 -0.15 -12.04 -11.54
N VAL A 101 0.83 -12.30 -12.42
CA VAL A 101 0.92 -13.55 -13.17
C VAL A 101 1.09 -14.75 -12.24
N ARG A 102 1.94 -14.60 -11.21
CA ARG A 102 2.15 -15.66 -10.23
C ARG A 102 0.88 -15.97 -9.45
N GLY A 103 0.19 -14.95 -8.95
CA GLY A 103 -1.09 -15.13 -8.24
C GLY A 103 -2.18 -15.77 -9.09
N LEU A 104 -2.25 -15.43 -10.38
CA LEU A 104 -3.18 -16.04 -11.33
C LEU A 104 -2.86 -17.51 -11.59
N ARG A 105 -1.58 -17.85 -11.78
CA ARG A 105 -1.16 -19.26 -11.96
C ARG A 105 -1.46 -20.10 -10.73
N GLU A 106 -1.24 -19.58 -9.53
CA GLU A 106 -1.62 -20.24 -8.27
C GLU A 106 -3.14 -20.42 -8.14
N ALA A 107 -3.92 -19.51 -8.71
CA ALA A 107 -5.38 -19.67 -8.81
C ALA A 107 -5.83 -20.59 -9.95
N GLY A 108 -4.89 -21.20 -10.69
CA GLY A 108 -5.17 -22.10 -11.80
C GLY A 108 -5.48 -21.42 -13.14
N VAL A 109 -5.20 -20.12 -13.26
CA VAL A 109 -5.44 -19.32 -14.48
C VAL A 109 -4.18 -19.28 -15.34
N SER A 110 -4.32 -19.58 -16.64
CA SER A 110 -3.22 -19.45 -17.61
C SER A 110 -2.93 -17.99 -17.88
N ALA A 111 -1.82 -17.49 -17.32
CA ALA A 111 -1.35 -16.11 -17.45
C ALA A 111 0.16 -16.07 -17.73
N GLY A 112 0.59 -15.07 -18.50
CA GLY A 112 1.98 -14.87 -18.86
C GLY A 112 2.34 -13.39 -18.90
N ALA A 113 3.64 -13.08 -18.84
CA ALA A 113 4.15 -11.73 -19.03
C ALA A 113 5.26 -11.70 -20.05
N LEU A 114 5.29 -10.68 -20.90
CA LEU A 114 6.39 -10.37 -21.82
C LEU A 114 7.08 -9.08 -21.35
N THR A 115 8.20 -9.22 -20.66
CA THR A 115 8.96 -8.12 -20.06
C THR A 115 10.44 -8.25 -20.43
N SER A 116 11.21 -7.17 -20.26
CA SER A 116 12.67 -7.17 -20.46
C SER A 116 13.44 -8.00 -19.43
N GLY A 117 12.78 -8.48 -18.39
CA GLY A 117 13.39 -9.30 -17.34
C GLY A 117 13.01 -10.77 -17.40
N ASN A 118 12.38 -11.25 -18.46
CA ASN A 118 12.09 -12.66 -18.66
C ASN A 118 13.35 -13.42 -19.09
N THR A 119 13.45 -14.70 -18.69
CA THR A 119 14.39 -15.65 -19.31
C THR A 119 13.88 -16.07 -20.68
N GLU A 120 14.74 -16.69 -21.50
CA GLU A 120 14.34 -17.27 -22.78
C GLU A 120 13.24 -18.34 -22.58
N GLU A 121 13.41 -19.22 -21.60
CA GLU A 121 12.45 -20.30 -21.27
C GLU A 121 11.07 -19.72 -20.86
N GLU A 122 11.05 -18.66 -20.04
CA GLU A 122 9.80 -17.97 -19.67
C GLU A 122 9.12 -17.34 -20.88
N THR A 123 9.91 -16.77 -21.79
CA THR A 123 9.40 -16.17 -23.02
C THR A 123 8.83 -17.22 -23.96
N ASP A 124 9.54 -18.33 -24.18
CA ASP A 124 9.11 -19.44 -25.01
C ASP A 124 7.85 -20.12 -24.48
N ALA A 125 7.74 -20.28 -23.17
CA ALA A 125 6.53 -20.82 -22.54
C ALA A 125 5.30 -19.92 -22.78
N VAL A 126 5.47 -18.60 -22.75
CA VAL A 126 4.38 -17.64 -23.06
C VAL A 126 4.01 -17.74 -24.55
N TRP A 127 4.98 -17.85 -25.46
CA TRP A 127 4.73 -17.99 -26.87
C TRP A 127 3.99 -19.29 -27.19
N ALA A 128 4.43 -20.41 -26.63
CA ALA A 128 3.77 -21.69 -26.80
C ALA A 128 2.30 -21.66 -26.30
N ALA A 129 2.03 -21.01 -25.18
CA ALA A 129 0.68 -20.87 -24.65
C ALA A 129 -0.21 -19.95 -25.52
N LEU A 130 0.37 -18.90 -26.12
CA LEU A 130 -0.31 -18.04 -27.08
C LEU A 130 -0.69 -18.80 -28.37
N GLU A 131 0.26 -19.51 -28.97
CA GLU A 131 0.04 -20.30 -30.17
C GLU A 131 -0.97 -21.43 -29.96
N ALA A 132 -0.93 -22.07 -28.79
CA ALA A 132 -1.90 -23.08 -28.39
C ALA A 132 -3.30 -22.50 -28.06
N GLY A 133 -3.48 -21.18 -27.99
CA GLY A 133 -4.74 -20.54 -27.64
C GLY A 133 -5.19 -20.79 -26.19
N THR A 134 -4.27 -21.20 -25.33
CA THR A 134 -4.57 -21.54 -23.92
C THR A 134 -4.37 -20.36 -22.98
N LEU A 135 -3.62 -19.32 -23.40
CA LEU A 135 -3.35 -18.15 -22.57
C LEU A 135 -4.60 -17.28 -22.42
N LYS A 136 -4.95 -16.91 -21.19
CA LYS A 136 -6.09 -16.03 -20.89
C LYS A 136 -5.68 -14.57 -20.66
N LEU A 137 -4.56 -14.33 -19.98
CA LEU A 137 -4.03 -13.00 -19.74
C LEU A 137 -2.57 -12.91 -20.17
N LEU A 138 -2.27 -11.88 -20.95
CA LEU A 138 -0.91 -11.49 -21.34
C LEU A 138 -0.57 -10.13 -20.79
N TYR A 139 0.34 -10.07 -19.83
CA TYR A 139 0.86 -8.82 -19.29
C TYR A 139 2.03 -8.31 -20.12
N MET A 140 2.02 -7.01 -20.43
CA MET A 140 3.06 -6.37 -21.24
C MET A 140 3.44 -5.00 -20.67
N ALA A 141 4.72 -4.67 -20.72
CA ALA A 141 5.19 -3.31 -20.46
C ALA A 141 4.87 -2.39 -21.67
N PRO A 142 4.54 -1.11 -21.43
CA PRO A 142 4.17 -0.18 -22.50
C PRO A 142 5.30 0.02 -23.52
N GLU A 143 6.56 -0.03 -23.11
CA GLU A 143 7.74 0.09 -23.99
C GLU A 143 7.77 -1.02 -25.07
N ARG A 144 7.21 -2.18 -24.77
CA ARG A 144 7.15 -3.29 -25.74
C ARG A 144 6.22 -3.01 -26.92
N LEU A 145 5.28 -2.09 -26.77
CA LEU A 145 4.39 -1.67 -27.87
C LEU A 145 5.18 -1.03 -29.03
N SER A 146 6.37 -0.52 -28.76
CA SER A 146 7.27 0.07 -29.74
C SER A 146 8.03 -0.97 -30.59
N ALA A 147 8.07 -2.23 -30.17
CA ALA A 147 8.79 -3.27 -30.89
C ALA A 147 8.06 -3.68 -32.16
N SER A 148 8.83 -3.78 -33.27
CA SER A 148 8.29 -4.20 -34.58
C SER A 148 7.61 -5.56 -34.48
N GLY A 149 6.43 -5.68 -35.10
CA GLY A 149 5.67 -6.94 -35.12
C GLY A 149 4.76 -7.19 -33.91
N THR A 150 4.82 -6.38 -32.83
CA THR A 150 3.99 -6.56 -31.65
C THR A 150 2.49 -6.53 -32.00
N THR A 151 2.02 -5.53 -32.74
CA THR A 151 0.62 -5.42 -33.17
C THR A 151 0.17 -6.63 -33.99
N GLN A 152 1.00 -7.08 -34.94
CA GLN A 152 0.69 -8.25 -35.77
C GLN A 152 0.64 -9.54 -34.94
N MET A 153 1.52 -9.68 -33.96
CA MET A 153 1.53 -10.78 -33.00
C MET A 153 0.22 -10.80 -32.19
N LEU A 154 -0.17 -9.69 -31.63
CA LEU A 154 -1.39 -9.57 -30.83
C LEU A 154 -2.65 -9.85 -31.65
N HIS A 155 -2.68 -9.41 -32.91
CA HIS A 155 -3.77 -9.73 -33.84
C HIS A 155 -3.87 -11.25 -34.09
N ARG A 156 -2.74 -11.95 -34.31
CA ARG A 156 -2.72 -13.41 -34.50
C ARG A 156 -3.11 -14.16 -33.22
N ALA A 157 -2.75 -13.64 -32.05
CA ALA A 157 -3.09 -14.22 -30.75
C ALA A 157 -4.59 -14.15 -30.42
N GLY A 158 -5.40 -13.45 -31.22
CA GLY A 158 -6.84 -13.31 -30.98
C GLY A 158 -7.16 -12.50 -29.73
N VAL A 159 -6.50 -11.34 -29.59
CA VAL A 159 -6.80 -10.41 -28.49
C VAL A 159 -8.27 -10.00 -28.53
N SER A 160 -8.92 -10.06 -27.39
CA SER A 160 -10.36 -9.75 -27.23
C SER A 160 -10.64 -8.55 -26.33
N LEU A 161 -9.64 -8.09 -25.59
CA LEU A 161 -9.72 -6.97 -24.65
C LEU A 161 -8.33 -6.40 -24.39
N ILE A 162 -8.21 -5.07 -24.34
CA ILE A 162 -7.05 -4.39 -23.79
C ILE A 162 -7.43 -3.83 -22.43
N ALA A 163 -6.74 -4.24 -21.38
CA ALA A 163 -6.82 -3.66 -20.05
C ALA A 163 -5.59 -2.76 -19.82
N VAL A 164 -5.82 -1.53 -19.36
CA VAL A 164 -4.75 -0.56 -19.09
C VAL A 164 -4.73 -0.31 -17.59
N ASP A 165 -3.70 -0.77 -16.93
CA ASP A 165 -3.45 -0.48 -15.52
C ASP A 165 -2.70 0.84 -15.39
N GLU A 166 -2.94 1.55 -14.28
CA GLU A 166 -2.39 2.89 -13.99
C GLU A 166 -2.58 3.87 -15.19
N ALA A 167 -3.79 3.92 -15.72
CA ALA A 167 -4.13 4.70 -16.93
C ALA A 167 -3.79 6.20 -16.83
N HIS A 168 -3.64 6.74 -15.60
CA HIS A 168 -3.18 8.11 -15.38
C HIS A 168 -1.78 8.39 -15.96
N CYS A 169 -0.99 7.34 -16.24
CA CYS A 169 0.33 7.47 -16.88
C CYS A 169 0.25 8.01 -18.32
N VAL A 170 -0.93 8.00 -18.96
CA VAL A 170 -1.12 8.62 -20.29
C VAL A 170 -1.18 10.14 -20.22
N SER A 171 -1.49 10.70 -19.06
CA SER A 171 -1.73 12.13 -18.87
C SER A 171 -0.44 12.89 -18.60
N GLN A 172 -0.20 13.94 -19.36
CA GLN A 172 0.88 14.88 -19.09
C GLN A 172 0.65 15.68 -17.80
N TRP A 173 -0.58 15.79 -17.33
CA TRP A 173 -0.96 16.39 -16.05
C TRP A 173 -0.86 15.40 -14.90
N GLY A 174 -0.80 14.10 -15.20
CA GLY A 174 -0.62 13.05 -14.22
C GLY A 174 0.72 13.14 -13.48
N HIS A 175 0.78 12.57 -12.31
CA HIS A 175 1.98 12.58 -11.46
C HIS A 175 3.09 11.62 -11.93
N ASP A 176 2.80 10.71 -12.90
CA ASP A 176 3.75 9.72 -13.47
C ASP A 176 3.51 9.57 -14.99
N PHE A 177 3.69 10.64 -15.74
CA PHE A 177 3.54 10.61 -17.20
C PHE A 177 4.57 9.69 -17.86
N ARG A 178 4.10 8.80 -18.75
CA ARG A 178 4.91 7.89 -19.55
C ARG A 178 4.54 7.97 -21.03
N PRO A 179 5.46 8.46 -21.89
CA PRO A 179 5.20 8.66 -23.32
C PRO A 179 4.70 7.40 -24.04
N ASP A 180 5.21 6.22 -23.65
CA ASP A 180 4.83 4.95 -24.28
C ASP A 180 3.35 4.58 -24.11
N TYR A 181 2.65 5.15 -23.09
CA TYR A 181 1.21 4.98 -22.93
C TYR A 181 0.38 5.60 -24.06
N LEU A 182 0.92 6.60 -24.77
CA LEU A 182 0.24 7.21 -25.91
C LEU A 182 0.00 6.22 -27.05
N ARG A 183 0.84 5.17 -27.16
CA ARG A 183 0.70 4.14 -28.18
C ARG A 183 -0.43 3.15 -27.95
N ILE A 184 -1.01 3.14 -26.74
CA ILE A 184 -2.12 2.24 -26.40
C ILE A 184 -3.37 2.57 -27.22
N GLY A 185 -3.62 3.87 -27.47
CA GLY A 185 -4.71 4.32 -28.34
C GLY A 185 -4.56 3.80 -29.78
N GLU A 186 -3.36 3.90 -30.34
CA GLU A 186 -3.02 3.38 -31.68
C GLU A 186 -3.19 1.84 -31.74
N LEU A 187 -2.75 1.12 -30.70
CA LEU A 187 -2.91 -0.34 -30.61
C LEU A 187 -4.39 -0.73 -30.59
N ARG A 188 -5.22 -0.02 -29.81
CA ARG A 188 -6.65 -0.28 -29.73
C ARG A 188 -7.32 -0.13 -31.10
N GLU A 189 -7.01 0.94 -31.81
CA GLU A 189 -7.54 1.17 -33.16
C GLU A 189 -7.10 0.07 -34.14
N ALA A 190 -5.84 -0.33 -34.08
CA ALA A 190 -5.28 -1.37 -34.96
C ALA A 190 -5.88 -2.77 -34.73
N LEU A 191 -6.24 -3.10 -33.49
CA LEU A 191 -6.83 -4.38 -33.11
C LEU A 191 -8.36 -4.40 -33.17
N ASP A 192 -9.01 -3.22 -33.19
CA ASP A 192 -10.47 -3.04 -33.14
C ASP A 192 -11.13 -3.81 -31.97
N VAL A 193 -10.60 -3.65 -30.77
CA VAL A 193 -11.07 -4.33 -29.56
C VAL A 193 -11.48 -3.33 -28.48
N PRO A 194 -12.38 -3.72 -27.56
CA PRO A 194 -12.71 -2.87 -26.42
C PRO A 194 -11.50 -2.63 -25.52
N LEU A 195 -11.48 -1.46 -24.87
CA LEU A 195 -10.46 -1.05 -23.92
C LEU A 195 -11.09 -0.77 -22.56
N ALA A 196 -10.47 -1.28 -21.51
CA ALA A 196 -10.80 -0.99 -20.13
C ALA A 196 -9.60 -0.35 -19.42
N ALA A 197 -9.74 0.92 -19.04
CA ALA A 197 -8.72 1.72 -18.38
C ALA A 197 -8.98 1.80 -16.88
N PHE A 198 -7.96 1.55 -16.07
CA PHE A 198 -8.02 1.51 -14.61
C PHE A 198 -6.99 2.45 -14.01
N THR A 199 -7.42 3.25 -13.03
CA THR A 199 -6.49 4.11 -12.27
C THR A 199 -6.97 4.27 -10.83
N ALA A 200 -6.04 4.60 -9.93
CA ALA A 200 -6.37 4.90 -8.53
C ALA A 200 -6.72 6.37 -8.33
N THR A 201 -6.19 7.26 -9.14
CA THR A 201 -6.33 8.71 -9.01
C THR A 201 -6.43 9.34 -10.39
N ALA A 202 -7.44 10.16 -10.60
CA ALA A 202 -7.55 11.03 -11.76
C ALA A 202 -8.43 12.24 -11.42
N ASP A 203 -7.85 13.43 -11.42
CA ASP A 203 -8.61 14.67 -11.42
C ASP A 203 -9.33 14.87 -12.77
N ALA A 204 -10.17 15.87 -12.86
CA ALA A 204 -10.99 16.10 -14.06
C ALA A 204 -10.14 16.28 -15.33
N GLU A 205 -8.99 16.92 -15.22
CA GLU A 205 -8.05 17.15 -16.34
C GLU A 205 -7.40 15.84 -16.79
N THR A 206 -6.94 15.02 -15.84
CA THR A 206 -6.40 13.70 -16.13
C THR A 206 -7.46 12.77 -16.75
N GLN A 207 -8.71 12.80 -16.27
CA GLN A 207 -9.80 12.03 -16.86
C GLN A 207 -10.05 12.44 -18.31
N ALA A 208 -10.10 13.75 -18.59
CA ALA A 208 -10.29 14.26 -19.95
C ALA A 208 -9.16 13.79 -20.90
N GLU A 209 -7.90 13.83 -20.45
CA GLU A 209 -6.78 13.32 -21.25
C GLU A 209 -6.83 11.79 -21.46
N ILE A 210 -7.19 11.01 -20.44
CA ILE A 210 -7.40 9.56 -20.61
C ILE A 210 -8.45 9.30 -21.70
N VAL A 211 -9.59 10.00 -21.66
CA VAL A 211 -10.65 9.85 -22.68
C VAL A 211 -10.12 10.24 -24.06
N GLN A 212 -9.43 11.36 -24.16
CA GLN A 212 -8.90 11.83 -25.43
C GLN A 212 -7.84 10.89 -26.03
N LYS A 213 -6.91 10.37 -25.20
CA LYS A 213 -5.74 9.62 -25.68
C LYS A 213 -6.00 8.12 -25.83
N LEU A 214 -6.74 7.51 -24.91
CA LEU A 214 -7.00 6.06 -24.96
C LEU A 214 -8.28 5.71 -25.71
N PHE A 215 -9.26 6.60 -25.75
CA PHE A 215 -10.56 6.34 -26.37
C PHE A 215 -10.86 7.21 -27.59
N ALA A 216 -9.85 7.95 -28.10
CA ALA A 216 -10.00 8.87 -29.25
C ALA A 216 -11.15 9.89 -29.06
N GLY A 217 -11.36 10.37 -27.84
CA GLY A 217 -12.43 11.29 -27.47
C GLY A 217 -13.83 10.67 -27.33
N GLN A 218 -13.99 9.37 -27.61
CA GLN A 218 -15.24 8.66 -27.36
C GLN A 218 -15.44 8.46 -25.86
N GLN A 219 -16.64 8.78 -25.38
CA GLN A 219 -16.94 8.64 -23.94
C GLN A 219 -17.08 7.15 -23.57
N PRO A 220 -16.20 6.60 -22.69
CA PRO A 220 -16.35 5.26 -22.17
C PRO A 220 -17.43 5.20 -21.09
N ALA A 221 -17.87 4.01 -20.73
CA ALA A 221 -18.61 3.80 -19.49
C ALA A 221 -17.70 4.14 -18.32
N THR A 222 -17.97 5.24 -17.65
CA THR A 222 -17.12 5.75 -16.56
C THR A 222 -17.69 5.34 -15.20
N PHE A 223 -16.84 4.72 -14.39
CA PHE A 223 -17.17 4.31 -13.02
C PHE A 223 -16.22 5.02 -12.07
N LEU A 224 -16.81 5.79 -11.18
CA LEU A 224 -16.10 6.46 -10.09
C LEU A 224 -16.55 5.82 -8.79
N HIS A 225 -15.68 5.00 -8.19
CA HIS A 225 -16.01 4.30 -6.95
C HIS A 225 -15.07 4.70 -5.84
N GLY A 226 -15.70 4.92 -4.71
CA GLY A 226 -15.22 5.45 -3.45
C GLY A 226 -13.75 5.40 -3.17
N PHE A 227 -13.18 6.58 -2.91
CA PHE A 227 -11.79 6.71 -2.44
C PHE A 227 -11.66 6.33 -0.96
N ASP A 228 -12.74 5.97 -0.28
CA ASP A 228 -12.69 5.66 1.14
C ASP A 228 -12.00 4.33 1.43
N ARG A 229 -11.10 4.38 2.40
CA ARG A 229 -10.38 3.24 2.98
C ARG A 229 -10.64 3.21 4.48
N PRO A 230 -11.85 2.78 4.92
CA PRO A 230 -12.28 2.89 6.30
C PRO A 230 -11.40 2.13 7.30
N ASN A 231 -10.65 1.13 6.82
CA ASN A 231 -9.73 0.33 7.63
C ASN A 231 -8.38 1.03 7.92
N ILE A 232 -8.07 2.16 7.29
CA ILE A 232 -6.80 2.87 7.49
C ILE A 232 -7.03 4.04 8.46
N HIS A 233 -6.37 4.04 9.60
CA HIS A 233 -6.36 5.17 10.53
C HIS A 233 -5.43 6.27 10.01
N LEU A 234 -5.91 7.52 9.93
CA LEU A 234 -5.15 8.67 9.44
C LEU A 234 -4.67 9.54 10.59
N ALA A 235 -3.37 9.76 10.69
CA ALA A 235 -2.79 10.66 11.67
C ALA A 235 -1.72 11.58 11.08
N PHE A 236 -1.73 12.85 11.51
CA PHE A 236 -0.72 13.83 11.17
C PHE A 236 -0.14 14.44 12.45
N ALA A 237 1.17 14.66 12.47
CA ALA A 237 1.84 15.27 13.59
C ALA A 237 2.88 16.31 13.12
N ALA A 238 2.98 17.41 13.86
CA ALA A 238 4.06 18.36 13.67
C ALA A 238 5.41 17.72 14.00
N LYS A 239 6.45 18.03 13.21
CA LYS A 239 7.82 17.57 13.46
C LYS A 239 8.37 18.16 14.75
N ASP A 240 8.71 17.28 15.67
CA ASP A 240 9.49 17.56 16.88
C ASP A 240 10.38 16.35 17.14
N SER A 241 11.64 16.38 16.73
CA SER A 241 12.53 15.21 16.76
C SER A 241 12.03 14.05 15.89
N PRO A 242 11.93 14.22 14.55
CA PRO A 242 11.26 13.27 13.64
C PRO A 242 11.79 11.82 13.74
N ARG A 243 13.11 11.65 13.94
CA ARG A 243 13.70 10.32 14.14
C ARG A 243 13.07 9.61 15.34
N GLN A 244 12.95 10.31 16.49
CA GLN A 244 12.39 9.72 17.70
C GLN A 244 10.88 9.47 17.55
N GLN A 245 10.16 10.34 16.85
CA GLN A 245 8.73 10.14 16.57
C GLN A 245 8.50 8.87 15.77
N ILE A 246 9.31 8.61 14.73
CA ILE A 246 9.23 7.37 13.91
C ILE A 246 9.62 6.14 14.72
N LEU A 247 10.71 6.20 15.50
CA LEU A 247 11.12 5.09 16.37
C LEU A 247 10.03 4.72 17.38
N SER A 248 9.42 5.71 18.01
CA SER A 248 8.31 5.49 18.97
C SER A 248 7.07 4.90 18.28
N PHE A 249 6.76 5.36 17.05
CA PHE A 249 5.66 4.83 16.26
C PHE A 249 5.88 3.36 15.88
N ALA A 250 7.10 3.00 15.45
CA ALA A 250 7.47 1.64 15.10
C ALA A 250 7.51 0.72 16.34
N ALA A 251 8.02 1.21 17.48
CA ALA A 251 8.12 0.43 18.72
C ALA A 251 6.76 -0.08 19.21
N ALA A 252 5.70 0.72 19.04
CA ALA A 252 4.34 0.32 19.37
C ALA A 252 3.78 -0.76 18.41
N ARG A 253 4.45 -1.03 17.26
CA ARG A 253 4.00 -1.94 16.19
C ARG A 253 5.04 -3.01 15.89
N LYS A 254 5.72 -3.49 16.94
CA LYS A 254 6.77 -4.50 16.82
C LYS A 254 6.25 -5.77 16.14
N GLY A 255 6.98 -6.29 15.15
CA GLY A 255 6.61 -7.48 14.40
C GLY A 255 5.55 -7.27 13.32
N GLN A 256 5.19 -6.01 13.03
CA GLN A 256 4.28 -5.67 11.95
C GLN A 256 5.05 -5.07 10.76
N SER A 257 4.73 -5.52 9.55
CA SER A 257 5.31 -4.97 8.32
C SER A 257 4.90 -3.51 8.13
N GLY A 258 5.88 -2.65 7.82
CA GLY A 258 5.65 -1.22 7.64
C GLY A 258 6.54 -0.57 6.59
N ILE A 259 6.13 0.61 6.13
CA ILE A 259 6.92 1.44 5.22
C ILE A 259 7.12 2.81 5.87
N VAL A 260 8.36 3.33 5.79
CA VAL A 260 8.69 4.70 6.21
C VAL A 260 9.19 5.49 5.01
N TYR A 261 8.40 6.45 4.54
CA TYR A 261 8.79 7.34 3.45
C TYR A 261 9.65 8.50 3.93
N THR A 262 10.73 8.77 3.20
CA THR A 262 11.67 9.87 3.46
C THR A 262 11.94 10.68 2.19
N GLY A 263 12.35 11.94 2.34
CA GLY A 263 12.61 12.83 1.22
C GLY A 263 13.99 12.65 0.57
N THR A 264 14.96 11.97 1.21
CA THR A 264 16.33 11.85 0.72
C THR A 264 16.94 10.49 0.98
N ARG A 265 17.89 10.06 0.13
CA ARG A 265 18.62 8.79 0.25
C ARG A 265 19.31 8.66 1.61
N ALA A 266 20.05 9.68 2.03
CA ALA A 266 20.79 9.66 3.29
C ALA A 266 19.88 9.52 4.54
N LYS A 267 18.69 10.18 4.53
CA LYS A 267 17.70 9.98 5.60
C LYS A 267 17.16 8.55 5.60
N THR A 268 16.92 7.97 4.42
CA THR A 268 16.44 6.60 4.24
C THR A 268 17.38 5.61 4.93
N GLU A 269 18.68 5.67 4.61
CA GLU A 269 19.71 4.80 5.19
C GLU A 269 19.88 5.02 6.70
N SER A 270 19.95 6.29 7.12
CA SER A 270 20.11 6.64 8.54
C SER A 270 18.95 6.14 9.39
N LEU A 271 17.71 6.26 8.88
CA LEU A 271 16.53 5.86 9.63
C LEU A 271 16.37 4.33 9.67
N ALA A 272 16.69 3.63 8.57
CA ALA A 272 16.73 2.16 8.56
C ALA A 272 17.72 1.61 9.58
N ARG A 273 18.92 2.19 9.66
CA ARG A 273 19.93 1.83 10.66
C ARG A 273 19.42 2.08 12.08
N ALA A 274 18.77 3.21 12.32
CA ALA A 274 18.23 3.54 13.64
C ALA A 274 17.13 2.56 14.09
N LEU A 275 16.28 2.12 13.16
CA LEU A 275 15.24 1.11 13.44
C LEU A 275 15.88 -0.26 13.72
N ALA A 276 16.92 -0.65 12.97
CA ALA A 276 17.65 -1.89 13.21
C ALA A 276 18.36 -1.87 14.59
N GLU A 277 19.02 -0.76 14.95
CA GLU A 277 19.61 -0.55 16.28
C GLU A 277 18.57 -0.61 17.40
N ALA A 278 17.32 -0.22 17.14
CA ALA A 278 16.20 -0.33 18.07
C ALA A 278 15.58 -1.75 18.12
N GLY A 279 16.14 -2.73 17.41
CA GLY A 279 15.73 -4.14 17.43
C GLY A 279 14.52 -4.45 16.53
N HIS A 280 14.32 -3.68 15.45
CA HIS A 280 13.38 -3.99 14.38
C HIS A 280 14.09 -4.63 13.19
N LEU A 281 13.40 -5.52 12.47
CA LEU A 281 13.83 -5.91 11.13
C LEU A 281 13.63 -4.71 10.21
N ALA A 282 14.71 -4.09 9.75
CA ALA A 282 14.63 -2.90 8.93
C ALA A 282 15.68 -2.89 7.82
N CYS A 283 15.29 -2.37 6.66
CA CYS A 283 16.18 -2.13 5.53
C CYS A 283 15.85 -0.80 4.85
N HIS A 284 16.74 -0.34 3.96
CA HIS A 284 16.53 0.86 3.17
C HIS A 284 16.31 0.54 1.69
N TYR A 285 15.62 1.44 0.98
CA TYR A 285 15.38 1.33 -0.45
C TYR A 285 15.34 2.71 -1.12
N HIS A 286 16.15 2.93 -2.15
CA HIS A 286 16.13 4.17 -2.93
C HIS A 286 16.72 3.97 -4.32
N GLY A 287 16.44 4.88 -5.26
CA GLY A 287 16.88 4.79 -6.66
C GLY A 287 18.41 4.86 -6.89
N GLY A 288 19.19 5.15 -5.84
CA GLY A 288 20.65 5.13 -5.90
C GLY A 288 21.29 3.77 -5.57
N MET A 289 20.49 2.77 -5.21
CA MET A 289 20.97 1.41 -5.00
C MET A 289 21.15 0.68 -6.32
N GLU A 290 22.05 -0.31 -6.35
CA GLU A 290 22.20 -1.21 -7.48
C GLU A 290 20.90 -1.98 -7.74
N ALA A 291 20.69 -2.40 -8.99
CA ALA A 291 19.43 -3.04 -9.38
C ALA A 291 19.22 -4.37 -8.63
N GLU A 292 20.29 -5.11 -8.37
CA GLU A 292 20.20 -6.39 -7.64
C GLU A 292 19.86 -6.18 -6.17
N ASP A 293 20.49 -5.20 -5.50
CA ASP A 293 20.16 -4.87 -4.10
C ASP A 293 18.69 -4.47 -3.95
N ARG A 294 18.17 -3.69 -4.91
CA ARG A 294 16.74 -3.33 -4.94
C ARG A 294 15.85 -4.57 -5.03
N ARG A 295 16.19 -5.52 -5.91
CA ARG A 295 15.45 -6.79 -6.06
C ARG A 295 15.50 -7.64 -4.79
N ILE A 296 16.64 -7.66 -4.11
CA ILE A 296 16.78 -8.37 -2.82
C ILE A 296 15.84 -7.76 -1.78
N VAL A 297 15.83 -6.44 -1.62
CA VAL A 297 14.94 -5.76 -0.67
C VAL A 297 13.46 -5.97 -1.02
N GLU A 298 13.09 -5.88 -2.30
CA GLU A 298 11.72 -6.15 -2.76
C GLU A 298 11.28 -7.57 -2.43
N ARG A 299 12.15 -8.56 -2.72
CA ARG A 299 11.89 -9.97 -2.40
C ARG A 299 11.76 -10.21 -0.91
N ARG A 300 12.69 -9.68 -0.12
CA ARG A 300 12.64 -9.76 1.34
C ARG A 300 11.35 -9.16 1.89
N PHE A 301 10.95 -7.98 1.43
CA PHE A 301 9.73 -7.34 1.88
C PHE A 301 8.47 -8.15 1.57
N GLN A 302 8.44 -8.83 0.43
CA GLN A 302 7.34 -9.72 0.07
C GLN A 302 7.31 -11.01 0.90
N GLN A 303 8.47 -11.55 1.27
CA GLN A 303 8.59 -12.85 1.93
C GLN A 303 8.61 -12.75 3.47
N GLU A 304 9.26 -11.72 4.01
CA GLU A 304 9.47 -11.56 5.45
C GLU A 304 8.27 -10.86 6.11
N ASP A 305 7.83 -11.40 7.25
CA ASP A 305 6.85 -10.77 8.11
C ASP A 305 7.54 -9.80 9.06
N GLY A 306 6.91 -8.64 9.31
CA GLY A 306 7.43 -7.66 10.26
C GLY A 306 8.60 -6.83 9.75
N LEU A 307 9.01 -6.96 8.47
CA LEU A 307 10.06 -6.13 7.88
C LEU A 307 9.57 -4.68 7.70
N ILE A 308 10.40 -3.74 8.11
CA ILE A 308 10.20 -2.30 7.91
C ILE A 308 11.10 -1.84 6.78
N VAL A 309 10.53 -1.23 5.74
CA VAL A 309 11.31 -0.62 4.66
C VAL A 309 11.30 0.91 4.81
N CYS A 310 12.48 1.48 5.04
CA CYS A 310 12.69 2.92 4.91
C CYS A 310 12.98 3.24 3.45
N ALA A 311 12.18 4.11 2.83
CA ALA A 311 12.28 4.31 1.39
C ALA A 311 12.07 5.74 0.93
N THR A 312 12.62 6.07 -0.23
CA THR A 312 12.14 7.20 -1.03
C THR A 312 10.91 6.77 -1.84
N VAL A 313 10.28 7.71 -2.53
CA VAL A 313 9.14 7.43 -3.45
C VAL A 313 9.45 6.35 -4.50
N ALA A 314 10.73 6.00 -4.70
CA ALA A 314 11.13 4.91 -5.60
C ALA A 314 10.63 3.53 -5.14
N PHE A 315 10.38 3.33 -3.84
CA PHE A 315 9.75 2.14 -3.29
C PHE A 315 8.24 2.36 -3.23
N GLY A 316 7.61 2.16 -4.35
CA GLY A 316 6.20 2.52 -4.40
C GLY A 316 5.44 1.73 -5.43
N MET A 317 5.60 2.08 -6.69
CA MET A 317 4.92 1.39 -7.76
C MET A 317 5.39 -0.07 -7.82
N GLY A 318 4.46 -1.03 -7.77
CA GLY A 318 4.75 -2.47 -7.84
C GLY A 318 4.75 -3.21 -6.49
N ILE A 319 4.61 -2.54 -5.37
CA ILE A 319 4.47 -3.20 -4.06
C ILE A 319 3.01 -3.56 -3.84
N ASP A 320 2.71 -4.86 -3.87
CA ASP A 320 1.36 -5.41 -3.69
C ASP A 320 1.24 -6.36 -2.47
N LYS A 321 2.08 -6.16 -1.46
CA LYS A 321 1.99 -6.88 -0.18
C LYS A 321 0.70 -6.46 0.55
N PRO A 322 -0.26 -7.38 0.79
CA PRO A 322 -1.57 -7.03 1.33
C PRO A 322 -1.55 -6.69 2.82
N ASP A 323 -0.60 -7.24 3.57
CA ASP A 323 -0.50 -7.22 5.03
C ASP A 323 0.45 -6.14 5.58
N ILE A 324 0.66 -5.05 4.85
CA ILE A 324 1.34 -3.87 5.38
C ILE A 324 0.42 -3.24 6.43
N ARG A 325 0.86 -3.25 7.68
CA ARG A 325 0.03 -2.79 8.81
C ARG A 325 0.15 -1.30 9.08
N TRP A 326 1.23 -0.66 8.62
CA TRP A 326 1.38 0.77 8.82
C TRP A 326 2.26 1.44 7.77
N VAL A 327 1.99 2.71 7.53
CA VAL A 327 2.80 3.59 6.68
C VAL A 327 3.10 4.87 7.45
N ALA A 328 4.37 5.25 7.51
CA ALA A 328 4.79 6.50 8.11
C ALA A 328 5.51 7.39 7.09
N HIS A 329 5.28 8.70 7.15
CA HIS A 329 6.03 9.69 6.38
C HIS A 329 6.90 10.49 7.34
N ALA A 330 8.20 10.31 7.25
CA ALA A 330 9.17 11.12 8.00
C ALA A 330 9.36 12.52 7.36
N ASP A 331 9.01 12.67 6.10
CA ASP A 331 8.95 13.93 5.35
C ASP A 331 7.64 14.00 4.57
N LEU A 332 7.10 15.22 4.39
CA LEU A 332 5.83 15.44 3.70
C LEU A 332 5.86 14.92 2.26
N PRO A 333 4.86 14.18 1.79
CA PRO A 333 4.70 13.81 0.37
C PRO A 333 4.66 15.02 -0.56
N LYS A 334 4.84 14.80 -1.87
CA LYS A 334 4.86 15.90 -2.84
C LYS A 334 3.49 16.49 -3.14
N SER A 335 2.43 15.66 -3.03
CA SER A 335 1.05 16.05 -3.32
C SER A 335 0.06 15.17 -2.54
N ILE A 336 -1.22 15.55 -2.54
CA ILE A 336 -2.28 14.80 -1.88
C ILE A 336 -2.54 13.45 -2.55
N GLU A 337 -2.35 13.35 -3.87
CA GLU A 337 -2.47 12.10 -4.63
C GLU A 337 -1.32 11.14 -4.28
N SER A 338 -0.09 11.65 -4.20
CA SER A 338 1.06 10.85 -3.76
C SER A 338 0.84 10.34 -2.33
N TYR A 339 0.39 11.21 -1.42
CA TYR A 339 0.01 10.81 -0.07
C TYR A 339 -1.03 9.69 -0.09
N TYR A 340 -2.11 9.86 -0.85
CA TYR A 340 -3.19 8.88 -0.95
C TYR A 340 -2.70 7.52 -1.48
N GLN A 341 -1.86 7.52 -2.51
CA GLN A 341 -1.26 6.30 -3.06
C GLN A 341 -0.30 5.61 -2.08
N GLU A 342 0.50 6.38 -1.36
CA GLU A 342 1.48 5.88 -0.40
C GLU A 342 0.79 5.26 0.82
N ILE A 343 -0.21 5.91 1.41
CA ILE A 343 -1.00 5.34 2.51
C ILE A 343 -1.88 4.17 2.04
N GLY A 344 -2.34 4.20 0.78
CA GLY A 344 -3.16 3.16 0.17
C GLY A 344 -2.48 1.80 0.07
N ARG A 345 -1.17 1.71 0.32
CA ARG A 345 -0.43 0.44 0.41
C ARG A 345 -0.76 -0.32 1.67
N ALA A 346 -1.14 0.39 2.75
CA ALA A 346 -1.50 -0.25 4.01
C ALA A 346 -2.86 -0.96 3.92
N GLY A 347 -2.98 -2.10 4.59
CA GLY A 347 -4.25 -2.79 4.79
C GLY A 347 -5.00 -3.16 3.51
N ARG A 348 -4.34 -3.60 2.45
CA ARG A 348 -5.00 -4.02 1.19
C ARG A 348 -5.90 -5.23 1.37
N ASP A 349 -5.62 -6.06 2.33
CA ASP A 349 -6.44 -7.19 2.77
C ASP A 349 -7.73 -6.76 3.50
N GLY A 350 -7.89 -5.46 3.80
CA GLY A 350 -9.04 -4.91 4.53
C GLY A 350 -8.90 -4.99 6.05
N ALA A 351 -7.82 -5.57 6.57
CA ALA A 351 -7.52 -5.55 8.00
C ALA A 351 -7.11 -4.13 8.46
N PRO A 352 -7.27 -3.79 9.75
CA PRO A 352 -6.86 -2.50 10.28
C PRO A 352 -5.40 -2.15 9.98
N ALA A 353 -5.18 -0.91 9.59
CA ALA A 353 -3.86 -0.36 9.31
C ALA A 353 -3.78 1.09 9.78
N GLU A 354 -2.57 1.56 10.06
CA GLU A 354 -2.35 2.88 10.63
C GLU A 354 -1.39 3.71 9.79
N THR A 355 -1.59 5.03 9.81
CA THR A 355 -0.67 5.94 9.14
C THR A 355 -0.25 7.09 10.07
N LEU A 356 0.99 7.54 9.90
CA LEU A 356 1.50 8.73 10.57
C LEU A 356 2.25 9.59 9.55
N THR A 357 1.84 10.84 9.38
CA THR A 357 2.55 11.80 8.54
C THR A 357 3.12 12.94 9.39
N LEU A 358 4.45 13.04 9.39
CA LEU A 358 5.17 14.13 10.01
C LEU A 358 5.31 15.28 9.02
N PHE A 359 5.08 16.51 9.47
CA PHE A 359 5.22 17.69 8.63
C PHE A 359 5.71 18.91 9.43
N GLY A 360 6.39 19.81 8.73
CA GLY A 360 6.92 21.03 9.35
C GLY A 360 7.21 22.12 8.31
N PRO A 361 7.58 23.33 8.75
CA PRO A 361 7.87 24.45 7.85
C PRO A 361 8.96 24.17 6.82
N ASP A 362 9.95 23.35 7.18
CA ASP A 362 11.04 23.00 6.27
C ASP A 362 10.57 22.10 5.13
N ASP A 363 9.61 21.21 5.38
CA ASP A 363 8.99 20.40 4.33
C ASP A 363 8.24 21.29 3.34
N ILE A 364 7.46 22.23 3.86
CA ILE A 364 6.67 23.16 3.03
C ILE A 364 7.62 23.97 2.15
N ARG A 365 8.68 24.54 2.73
CA ARG A 365 9.68 25.29 1.98
C ARG A 365 10.34 24.44 0.91
N TYR A 366 10.79 23.23 1.26
CA TYR A 366 11.48 22.33 0.33
C TYR A 366 10.57 21.90 -0.82
N ARG A 367 9.31 21.57 -0.56
CA ARG A 367 8.36 21.18 -1.61
C ARG A 367 8.02 22.31 -2.55
N ARG A 368 7.80 23.54 -2.03
CA ARG A 368 7.58 24.71 -2.89
C ARG A 368 8.80 25.01 -3.76
N GLN A 369 9.99 24.96 -3.18
CA GLN A 369 11.24 25.13 -3.91
C GLN A 369 11.39 24.10 -5.05
N GLN A 370 11.09 22.82 -4.78
CA GLN A 370 11.13 21.78 -5.82
C GLN A 370 10.17 22.08 -6.99
N ILE A 371 8.97 22.60 -6.72
CA ILE A 371 8.00 22.97 -7.75
C ILE A 371 8.54 24.16 -8.56
N ASP A 372 9.04 25.19 -7.88
CA ASP A 372 9.54 26.42 -8.52
C ASP A 372 10.78 26.18 -9.37
N GLU A 373 11.69 25.29 -8.93
CA GLU A 373 12.92 24.90 -9.65
C GLU A 373 12.67 23.90 -10.77
N GLY A 374 11.50 23.29 -10.83
CA GLY A 374 11.13 22.35 -11.86
C GLY A 374 11.07 23.00 -13.25
N LEU A 375 11.42 22.24 -14.28
CA LEU A 375 11.37 22.67 -15.69
C LEU A 375 9.93 22.69 -16.26
N ALA A 376 8.92 22.45 -15.44
CA ALA A 376 7.52 22.40 -15.87
C ALA A 376 7.04 23.80 -16.32
N PRO A 377 6.10 23.87 -17.31
CA PRO A 377 5.44 25.13 -17.69
C PRO A 377 4.74 25.80 -16.50
N ALA A 378 4.48 27.10 -16.60
CA ALA A 378 3.91 27.91 -15.52
C ALA A 378 2.56 27.36 -15.03
N ASP A 379 1.68 26.94 -15.96
CA ASP A 379 0.37 26.39 -15.62
C ASP A 379 0.48 25.08 -14.83
N ARG A 380 1.41 24.20 -15.20
CA ARG A 380 1.69 22.96 -14.47
C ARG A 380 2.25 23.24 -13.08
N ARG A 381 3.18 24.20 -12.94
CA ARG A 381 3.67 24.62 -11.61
C ARG A 381 2.56 25.15 -10.73
N ALA A 382 1.62 25.92 -11.30
CA ALA A 382 0.44 26.42 -10.56
C ALA A 382 -0.44 25.24 -10.08
N ALA A 383 -0.69 24.24 -10.92
CA ALA A 383 -1.43 23.04 -10.54
C ALA A 383 -0.69 22.24 -9.44
N ASP A 384 0.64 22.08 -9.55
CA ASP A 384 1.44 21.39 -8.52
C ASP A 384 1.42 22.13 -7.17
N HIS A 385 1.43 23.47 -7.18
CA HIS A 385 1.20 24.27 -5.99
C HIS A 385 -0.22 24.05 -5.42
N GLY A 386 -1.25 23.95 -6.27
CA GLY A 386 -2.61 23.62 -5.86
C GLY A 386 -2.70 22.26 -5.15
N ARG A 387 -2.06 21.23 -5.71
CA ARG A 387 -2.00 19.88 -5.11
C ARG A 387 -1.25 19.86 -3.79
N LEU A 388 -0.15 20.61 -3.68
CA LEU A 388 0.57 20.78 -2.42
C LEU A 388 -0.30 21.50 -1.38
N ASN A 389 -1.01 22.57 -1.78
CA ASN A 389 -1.92 23.30 -0.89
C ASN A 389 -3.05 22.40 -0.37
N ALA A 390 -3.59 21.52 -1.20
CA ALA A 390 -4.59 20.53 -0.79
C ALA A 390 -4.04 19.57 0.29
N LEU A 391 -2.79 19.08 0.11
CA LEU A 391 -2.12 18.25 1.13
C LEU A 391 -1.87 19.03 2.42
N LEU A 392 -1.45 20.29 2.34
CA LEU A 392 -1.25 21.13 3.50
C LEU A 392 -2.57 21.44 4.22
N GLY A 393 -3.65 21.68 3.46
CA GLY A 393 -5.00 21.79 4.00
C GLY A 393 -5.46 20.53 4.73
N LEU A 394 -5.11 19.34 4.23
CA LEU A 394 -5.34 18.09 4.94
C LEU A 394 -4.48 17.95 6.20
N ALA A 395 -3.20 18.33 6.14
CA ALA A 395 -2.29 18.30 7.29
C ALA A 395 -2.69 19.30 8.41
N GLU A 396 -3.26 20.42 8.05
CA GLU A 396 -3.75 21.46 8.99
C GLU A 396 -5.28 21.44 9.16
N ALA A 397 -5.97 20.35 8.75
CA ALA A 397 -7.41 20.25 8.85
C ALA A 397 -7.91 20.50 10.28
N LEU A 398 -9.04 21.20 10.40
CA LEU A 398 -9.69 21.52 11.67
C LEU A 398 -10.68 20.43 12.10
N HIS A 399 -11.12 19.60 11.14
CA HIS A 399 -12.14 18.57 11.30
C HIS A 399 -11.62 17.24 10.76
N CYS A 400 -12.48 16.24 10.65
CA CYS A 400 -12.15 14.89 10.22
C CYS A 400 -11.23 14.85 9.00
N ARG A 401 -10.06 14.23 9.13
CA ARG A 401 -9.06 14.08 8.07
C ARG A 401 -9.61 13.38 6.84
N ARG A 402 -10.35 12.29 7.06
CA ARG A 402 -10.93 11.51 5.96
C ARG A 402 -11.96 12.31 5.18
N GLN A 403 -12.79 13.05 5.86
CA GLN A 403 -13.75 13.96 5.22
C GLN A 403 -13.04 14.98 4.33
N THR A 404 -11.95 15.60 4.82
CA THR A 404 -11.13 16.54 4.05
C THR A 404 -10.48 15.86 2.85
N LEU A 405 -9.92 14.66 3.03
CA LEU A 405 -9.28 13.89 1.96
C LEU A 405 -10.28 13.49 0.86
N LEU A 406 -11.43 12.96 1.25
CA LEU A 406 -12.46 12.51 0.31
C LEU A 406 -13.10 13.67 -0.43
N SER A 407 -13.30 14.83 0.23
CA SER A 407 -13.79 16.05 -0.41
C SER A 407 -12.88 16.53 -1.54
N TYR A 408 -11.55 16.34 -1.43
CA TYR A 408 -10.61 16.64 -2.52
C TYR A 408 -10.90 15.79 -3.78
N PHE A 409 -11.29 14.55 -3.59
CA PHE A 409 -11.66 13.64 -4.68
C PHE A 409 -13.12 13.75 -5.12
N GLY A 410 -13.87 14.74 -4.59
CA GLY A 410 -15.26 14.99 -4.95
C GLY A 410 -16.29 14.16 -4.18
N GLU A 411 -15.88 13.43 -3.14
CA GLU A 411 -16.80 12.65 -2.30
C GLU A 411 -17.24 13.44 -1.06
N THR A 412 -18.53 13.36 -0.73
CA THR A 412 -19.09 13.94 0.48
C THR A 412 -19.36 12.83 1.50
N THR A 413 -18.77 12.96 2.70
CA THR A 413 -18.95 12.00 3.81
C THR A 413 -19.05 12.72 5.14
N GLY A 414 -19.57 12.03 6.15
CA GLY A 414 -19.53 12.48 7.53
C GLY A 414 -18.18 12.21 8.22
N PRO A 415 -18.07 12.55 9.53
CA PRO A 415 -16.91 12.18 10.34
C PRO A 415 -16.68 10.68 10.35
N CYS A 416 -15.41 10.25 10.17
CA CYS A 416 -15.10 8.84 9.94
C CYS A 416 -14.96 7.97 11.21
N GLY A 417 -14.79 8.57 12.39
CA GLY A 417 -14.50 7.83 13.63
C GLY A 417 -13.16 7.06 13.65
N ASN A 418 -12.31 7.24 12.62
CA ASN A 418 -11.04 6.52 12.47
C ASN A 418 -9.93 7.44 11.92
N CYS A 419 -9.68 8.55 12.60
CA CYS A 419 -8.54 9.45 12.37
C CYS A 419 -8.21 10.22 13.66
N ASP A 420 -7.01 10.78 13.73
CA ASP A 420 -6.53 11.54 14.90
C ASP A 420 -7.47 12.66 15.35
N LEU A 421 -8.15 13.34 14.42
CA LEU A 421 -9.09 14.42 14.72
C LEU A 421 -10.50 13.92 15.12
N CYS A 422 -10.86 12.69 14.80
CA CYS A 422 -12.06 12.05 15.34
C CYS A 422 -11.80 11.47 16.74
N ASP A 423 -10.59 10.92 16.97
CA ASP A 423 -10.19 10.38 18.27
C ASP A 423 -10.01 11.50 19.32
N LYS A 424 -9.40 12.60 18.89
CA LYS A 424 -9.19 13.78 19.70
C LYS A 424 -9.42 15.04 18.87
N PRO A 425 -10.62 15.60 18.90
CA PRO A 425 -10.95 16.83 18.18
C PRO A 425 -9.99 17.96 18.54
N ALA A 426 -9.58 18.71 17.52
CA ALA A 426 -8.68 19.85 17.71
C ALA A 426 -9.42 20.99 18.42
N GLU A 427 -8.74 21.63 19.38
CA GLU A 427 -9.19 22.90 19.91
C GLU A 427 -8.93 23.98 18.86
N VAL A 428 -9.98 24.62 18.36
CA VAL A 428 -9.90 25.70 17.38
C VAL A 428 -10.14 27.06 18.07
N PHE A 429 -9.49 28.10 17.56
CA PHE A 429 -9.67 29.46 18.03
C PHE A 429 -9.68 30.46 16.89
N ASP A 430 -10.31 31.59 17.09
CA ASP A 430 -10.23 32.72 16.16
C ASP A 430 -8.81 33.31 16.19
N ALA A 431 -8.06 33.04 15.13
CA ALA A 431 -6.69 33.48 14.97
C ALA A 431 -6.56 34.75 14.09
N THR A 432 -7.68 35.44 13.80
CA THR A 432 -7.68 36.61 12.93
C THR A 432 -6.71 37.69 13.44
N THR A 433 -6.71 37.96 14.75
CA THR A 433 -5.82 38.96 15.35
C THR A 433 -4.33 38.56 15.25
N PRO A 434 -3.87 37.39 15.74
CA PRO A 434 -2.45 37.04 15.63
C PRO A 434 -2.00 36.85 14.18
N VAL A 435 -2.85 36.36 13.27
CA VAL A 435 -2.51 36.29 11.83
C VAL A 435 -2.32 37.70 11.26
N ARG A 436 -3.18 38.66 11.58
CA ARG A 436 -2.97 40.05 11.16
C ARG A 436 -1.71 40.70 11.72
N MET A 437 -1.33 40.40 12.98
CA MET A 437 -0.05 40.81 13.56
C MET A 437 1.13 40.26 12.75
N ALA A 438 1.11 38.96 12.41
CA ALA A 438 2.15 38.30 11.63
C ALA A 438 2.26 38.84 10.18
N LEU A 439 1.12 39.04 9.50
CA LEU A 439 1.07 39.64 8.16
C LEU A 439 1.56 41.07 8.18
N SER A 440 1.17 41.87 9.20
CA SER A 440 1.64 43.25 9.38
C SER A 440 3.17 43.33 9.63
N ALA A 441 3.72 42.39 10.42
CA ALA A 441 5.16 42.29 10.63
C ALA A 441 5.92 41.95 9.33
N ALA A 442 5.37 41.04 8.54
CA ALA A 442 5.94 40.68 7.24
C ALA A 442 5.97 41.88 6.27
N LEU A 443 4.84 42.58 6.11
CA LEU A 443 4.76 43.79 5.25
C LEU A 443 5.68 44.94 5.71
N ARG A 444 5.75 45.19 7.02
CA ARG A 444 6.58 46.30 7.57
C ARG A 444 8.08 46.00 7.49
N THR A 445 8.45 44.79 7.17
CA THR A 445 9.81 44.36 6.90
C THR A 445 10.05 44.09 5.42
N ASP A 446 9.23 44.69 4.53
CA ASP A 446 9.29 44.57 3.07
C ASP A 446 9.29 43.10 2.57
N GLU A 447 8.67 42.21 3.35
CA GLU A 447 8.61 40.76 3.04
C GLU A 447 10.02 40.17 2.82
N TYR A 448 11.02 40.63 3.59
CA TYR A 448 12.43 40.26 3.40
C TYR A 448 12.95 39.27 4.42
N PHE A 449 12.11 38.81 5.34
CA PHE A 449 12.53 37.96 6.45
C PHE A 449 11.68 36.68 6.59
N GLY A 450 12.34 35.62 7.05
CA GLY A 450 11.69 34.36 7.39
C GLY A 450 10.98 34.39 8.74
N ALA A 451 10.21 33.35 9.04
CA ALA A 451 9.38 33.24 10.25
C ALA A 451 10.15 33.53 11.56
N GLY A 452 11.37 33.00 11.69
CA GLY A 452 12.16 33.19 12.91
C GLY A 452 12.37 34.65 13.28
N HIS A 453 12.73 35.49 12.30
CA HIS A 453 12.95 36.93 12.51
C HIS A 453 11.64 37.69 12.78
N LEU A 454 10.57 37.32 12.07
CA LEU A 454 9.24 37.90 12.29
C LEU A 454 8.70 37.56 13.71
N ILE A 455 8.96 36.34 14.16
CA ILE A 455 8.63 35.91 15.53
C ILE A 455 9.41 36.71 16.57
N ASP A 456 10.72 36.97 16.32
CA ASP A 456 11.54 37.80 17.20
C ASP A 456 10.97 39.24 17.33
N ILE A 457 10.50 39.83 16.21
CA ILE A 457 9.83 41.13 16.19
C ILE A 457 8.56 41.08 17.04
N LEU A 458 7.68 40.09 16.77
CA LEU A 458 6.39 39.97 17.48
C LEU A 458 6.57 39.78 19.00
N LEU A 459 7.59 39.02 19.40
CA LEU A 459 7.92 38.80 20.81
C LEU A 459 8.68 39.95 21.44
N GLY A 460 9.15 40.96 20.65
CA GLY A 460 9.96 42.05 21.15
C GLY A 460 11.33 41.57 21.62
N GLN A 461 11.98 40.61 20.95
CA GLN A 461 13.31 40.11 21.30
C GLN A 461 14.39 41.04 20.75
N PRO A 462 15.29 41.60 21.59
CA PRO A 462 16.29 42.57 21.15
C PRO A 462 17.53 41.91 20.55
N THR A 463 17.36 41.16 19.43
CA THR A 463 18.48 40.52 18.73
C THR A 463 19.32 41.58 18.01
N ASP A 464 20.62 41.28 17.79
CA ASP A 464 21.52 42.17 17.06
C ASP A 464 21.00 42.49 15.65
N LYS A 465 20.37 41.48 14.99
CA LYS A 465 19.77 41.67 13.68
C LYS A 465 18.57 42.61 13.68
N ILE A 466 17.75 42.61 14.73
CA ILE A 466 16.61 43.52 14.89
C ILE A 466 17.12 44.95 15.09
N LYS A 467 18.09 45.13 15.97
CA LYS A 467 18.70 46.45 16.25
C LYS A 467 19.40 47.04 15.03
N ALA A 468 20.22 46.23 14.32
CA ALA A 468 20.94 46.63 13.11
C ALA A 468 20.01 47.09 11.97
N ARG A 469 18.75 46.61 11.97
CA ARG A 469 17.73 46.95 10.95
C ARG A 469 16.72 47.98 11.43
N GLY A 470 16.80 48.42 12.69
CA GLY A 470 15.83 49.35 13.27
C GLY A 470 14.42 48.77 13.46
N HIS A 471 14.30 47.42 13.48
CA HIS A 471 13.00 46.77 13.59
C HIS A 471 12.43 46.80 15.02
N ASP A 472 13.19 47.19 16.00
CA ASP A 472 12.75 47.50 17.37
C ASP A 472 11.89 48.78 17.45
N SER A 473 11.94 49.65 16.43
CA SER A 473 11.07 50.83 16.30
C SER A 473 9.74 50.57 15.57
N LEU A 474 9.54 49.38 15.00
CA LEU A 474 8.31 49.02 14.28
C LEU A 474 7.10 48.97 15.18
N PRO A 475 5.91 49.46 14.78
CA PRO A 475 4.67 49.28 15.53
C PRO A 475 4.29 47.84 15.83
N THR A 476 4.89 46.88 15.10
CA THR A 476 4.69 45.44 15.31
C THR A 476 5.69 44.85 16.32
N TYR A 477 6.64 45.61 16.84
CA TYR A 477 7.60 45.12 17.81
C TYR A 477 6.96 44.89 19.19
N GLY A 478 6.98 43.61 19.62
CA GLY A 478 6.47 43.20 20.93
C GLY A 478 4.95 43.15 21.06
N VAL A 479 4.18 43.25 19.97
CA VAL A 479 2.71 43.17 20.01
C VAL A 479 2.20 41.75 20.23
N GLY A 480 3.03 40.75 20.04
CA GLY A 480 2.66 39.33 20.09
C GLY A 480 3.12 38.60 21.34
N LYS A 481 3.39 39.32 22.45
CA LYS A 481 3.91 38.75 23.71
C LYS A 481 2.93 37.83 24.43
N ASP A 482 1.64 37.86 24.07
CA ASP A 482 0.62 36.96 24.61
C ASP A 482 0.79 35.49 24.12
N TYR A 483 1.62 35.30 23.12
CA TYR A 483 1.96 33.98 22.55
C TYR A 483 3.44 33.70 22.81
N ASP A 484 3.77 32.44 23.13
CA ASP A 484 5.16 32.03 23.22
C ASP A 484 5.75 31.72 21.80
N ARG A 485 7.06 31.49 21.75
CA ARG A 485 7.77 31.20 20.49
C ARG A 485 7.21 29.97 19.76
N ARG A 486 6.82 28.90 20.48
CA ARG A 486 6.28 27.66 19.89
C ARG A 486 4.89 27.92 19.33
N GLN A 487 4.06 28.66 20.03
CA GLN A 487 2.74 29.07 19.54
C GLN A 487 2.86 29.90 18.25
N TRP A 488 3.78 30.85 18.18
CA TRP A 488 4.06 31.61 16.97
C TRP A 488 4.56 30.71 15.82
N GLN A 489 5.44 29.77 16.10
CA GLN A 489 5.90 28.79 15.09
C GLN A 489 4.73 27.97 14.52
N ALA A 490 3.81 27.54 15.37
CA ALA A 490 2.60 26.84 14.96
C ALA A 490 1.66 27.72 14.13
N ILE A 491 1.47 29.00 14.51
CA ILE A 491 0.68 29.96 13.74
C ILE A 491 1.30 30.18 12.35
N PHE A 492 2.61 30.46 12.25
CA PHE A 492 3.28 30.63 10.96
C PHE A 492 3.23 29.39 10.08
N ARG A 493 3.37 28.18 10.66
CA ARG A 493 3.22 26.93 9.94
C ARG A 493 1.81 26.79 9.34
N GLN A 494 0.77 27.06 10.14
CA GLN A 494 -0.61 27.02 9.68
C GLN A 494 -0.90 28.11 8.63
N MET A 495 -0.34 29.32 8.80
CA MET A 495 -0.45 30.37 7.76
C MET A 495 0.16 29.92 6.43
N MET A 496 1.30 29.23 6.44
CA MET A 496 1.88 28.64 5.22
C MET A 496 1.02 27.49 4.68
N GLY A 497 0.41 26.70 5.55
CA GLY A 497 -0.51 25.62 5.18
C GLY A 497 -1.80 26.13 4.52
N HIS A 498 -2.33 27.25 5.01
CA HIS A 498 -3.50 27.95 4.44
C HIS A 498 -3.15 28.88 3.27
N ASP A 499 -1.92 28.80 2.77
CA ASP A 499 -1.44 29.62 1.66
C ASP A 499 -1.57 31.15 1.87
N LEU A 500 -1.42 31.60 3.12
CA LEU A 500 -1.38 33.04 3.45
C LEU A 500 0.01 33.64 3.28
N LEU A 501 1.04 32.82 3.53
CA LEU A 501 2.46 33.17 3.39
C LEU A 501 3.17 32.10 2.58
N ARG A 502 4.01 32.53 1.62
CA ARG A 502 4.89 31.65 0.85
C ARG A 502 6.35 32.02 1.04
N PRO A 503 7.27 31.05 1.20
CA PRO A 503 8.70 31.30 1.16
C PRO A 503 9.12 31.84 -0.22
N ASP A 504 9.84 32.98 -0.22
CA ASP A 504 10.44 33.55 -1.43
C ASP A 504 11.83 32.97 -1.68
N ARG A 505 12.01 32.38 -2.86
CA ARG A 505 13.26 31.77 -3.29
C ARG A 505 14.40 32.77 -3.44
N ASP A 506 14.13 33.89 -4.09
CA ASP A 506 15.15 34.88 -4.44
C ASP A 506 15.65 35.63 -3.21
N ARG A 507 14.93 35.51 -2.08
CA ARG A 507 15.21 36.15 -0.81
C ARG A 507 15.52 35.17 0.32
N HIS A 508 16.17 34.05 0.01
CA HIS A 508 16.64 33.06 0.99
C HIS A 508 15.56 32.56 1.99
N GLY A 509 14.31 32.37 1.52
CA GLY A 509 13.20 31.87 2.35
C GLY A 509 12.49 32.93 3.16
N ALA A 510 12.63 34.18 2.80
CA ALA A 510 11.76 35.26 3.30
C ALA A 510 10.28 34.93 2.99
N LEU A 511 9.38 35.34 3.86
CA LEU A 511 7.96 35.04 3.73
C LEU A 511 7.24 36.18 3.00
N ARG A 512 6.63 35.88 1.85
CA ARG A 512 5.77 36.79 1.09
C ARG A 512 4.32 36.51 1.34
N MET A 513 3.53 37.55 1.45
CA MET A 513 2.08 37.47 1.57
C MET A 513 1.46 37.12 0.21
N THR A 514 0.47 36.25 0.24
CA THR A 514 -0.34 35.90 -0.94
C THR A 514 -1.59 36.78 -1.04
N ASP A 515 -2.28 36.69 -2.17
CA ASP A 515 -3.56 37.41 -2.33
C ASP A 515 -4.65 36.86 -1.37
N HIS A 516 -4.57 35.59 -0.97
CA HIS A 516 -5.49 34.99 0.01
C HIS A 516 -5.37 35.64 1.41
N ALA A 517 -4.23 36.19 1.76
CA ALA A 517 -4.03 36.85 3.03
C ALA A 517 -4.59 38.29 3.08
N ARG A 518 -4.80 38.94 1.94
CA ARG A 518 -5.24 40.35 1.87
C ARG A 518 -6.59 40.62 2.54
N PRO A 519 -7.65 39.81 2.33
CA PRO A 519 -8.93 40.00 3.01
C PRO A 519 -8.81 39.88 4.53
N ILE A 520 -7.99 38.95 5.04
CA ILE A 520 -7.76 38.78 6.48
C ILE A 520 -7.03 40.00 7.04
N LEU A 521 -6.00 40.46 6.35
CA LEU A 521 -5.24 41.63 6.78
C LEU A 521 -6.12 42.89 6.89
N ARG A 522 -7.05 43.08 5.93
CA ARG A 522 -8.01 44.19 5.92
C ARG A 522 -9.13 44.03 6.94
N GLY A 523 -9.29 42.83 7.53
CA GLY A 523 -10.40 42.53 8.44
C GLY A 523 -11.72 42.18 7.75
N GLU A 524 -11.67 41.87 6.45
CA GLU A 524 -12.81 41.48 5.61
C GLU A 524 -13.15 39.99 5.78
N ALA A 525 -12.18 39.19 6.25
CA ALA A 525 -12.33 37.75 6.48
C ALA A 525 -11.73 37.35 7.84
N GLN A 526 -12.35 36.37 8.48
CA GLN A 526 -11.85 35.72 9.70
C GLN A 526 -11.13 34.42 9.36
N ILE A 527 -10.21 34.01 10.24
CA ILE A 527 -9.52 32.74 10.11
C ILE A 527 -9.49 31.98 11.43
N MET A 528 -9.92 30.71 11.37
CA MET A 528 -9.82 29.79 12.49
C MET A 528 -8.55 28.95 12.35
N LEU A 529 -7.77 28.82 13.42
CA LEU A 529 -6.61 27.95 13.48
C LEU A 529 -6.74 26.96 14.63
N ARG A 530 -5.97 25.86 14.56
CA ARG A 530 -5.84 24.91 15.65
C ARG A 530 -4.92 25.47 16.73
N ARG A 531 -5.32 25.31 17.99
CA ARG A 531 -4.35 25.32 19.09
C ARG A 531 -3.58 24.02 19.02
N ASP A 532 -2.39 24.04 18.45
CA ASP A 532 -1.48 22.94 18.61
C ASP A 532 -1.09 22.86 20.09
N THR A 533 -1.65 21.89 20.78
CA THR A 533 -1.12 21.46 22.06
C THR A 533 0.24 20.82 21.79
N ILE A 534 1.28 21.65 21.73
CA ILE A 534 2.66 21.21 21.90
C ILE A 534 2.89 20.99 23.39
N THR A 535 2.03 20.25 24.00
CA THR A 535 2.34 19.50 25.19
C THR A 535 2.97 18.23 24.67
N ALA A 536 4.23 18.00 25.04
CA ALA A 536 4.84 16.70 24.91
C ALA A 536 3.76 15.67 25.25
N ALA A 537 3.41 14.84 24.28
CA ALA A 537 2.44 13.78 24.48
C ALA A 537 2.99 12.86 25.56
N LYS A 538 2.68 13.15 26.82
CA LYS A 538 2.75 12.17 27.89
C LYS A 538 1.66 11.15 27.56
N GLY A 539 2.07 10.12 26.85
CA GLY A 539 1.55 8.78 26.86
C GLY A 539 0.04 8.60 26.99
N SER A 540 -0.70 8.69 25.90
CA SER A 540 -1.56 7.60 25.51
C SER A 540 -1.02 7.13 24.17
N GLY A 541 -0.23 6.06 24.20
CA GLY A 541 0.16 5.38 22.97
C GLY A 541 -1.10 5.09 22.17
N PRO A 542 -1.04 5.17 20.82
CA PRO A 542 -2.16 4.77 19.99
C PRO A 542 -2.62 3.40 20.46
N LYS A 543 -3.94 3.20 20.55
CA LYS A 543 -4.50 1.88 20.85
C LYS A 543 -4.03 0.95 19.74
N VAL A 544 -3.11 0.05 20.05
CA VAL A 544 -2.71 -1.01 19.13
C VAL A 544 -3.95 -1.87 18.93
N HIS A 545 -4.52 -1.84 17.74
CA HIS A 545 -5.59 -2.75 17.38
C HIS A 545 -4.99 -4.16 17.30
N THR A 546 -5.29 -5.01 18.26
CA THR A 546 -5.01 -6.45 18.17
C THR A 546 -5.83 -7.01 17.01
N LEU A 547 -5.15 -7.71 16.09
CA LEU A 547 -5.78 -8.27 14.88
C LEU A 547 -6.77 -9.38 15.19
N VAL A 548 -6.58 -10.10 16.30
CA VAL A 548 -7.40 -11.22 16.80
C VAL A 548 -7.47 -11.16 18.32
N SER A 549 -8.38 -11.94 18.90
CA SER A 549 -8.45 -12.13 20.36
C SER A 549 -7.15 -12.73 20.91
N GLU A 550 -6.90 -12.57 22.22
CA GLU A 550 -5.74 -13.19 22.88
C GLU A 550 -5.79 -14.73 22.77
N ASP A 551 -6.99 -15.32 22.72
CA ASP A 551 -7.20 -16.76 22.58
C ASP A 551 -6.89 -17.28 21.17
N ASP A 552 -7.06 -16.47 20.13
CA ASP A 552 -6.81 -16.86 18.73
C ASP A 552 -5.39 -16.50 18.25
N ALA A 553 -4.66 -15.67 18.99
CA ALA A 553 -3.31 -15.25 18.63
C ALA A 553 -2.31 -16.41 18.47
N PRO A 554 -2.31 -17.48 19.34
CA PRO A 554 -1.44 -18.63 19.16
C PRO A 554 -1.73 -19.41 17.86
N LEU A 555 -3.03 -19.62 17.55
CA LEU A 555 -3.44 -20.33 16.35
C LEU A 555 -3.07 -19.51 15.08
N LEU A 556 -3.32 -18.20 15.11
CA LEU A 556 -2.92 -17.32 13.98
C LEU A 556 -1.40 -17.39 13.75
N SER A 557 -0.61 -17.44 14.81
CA SER A 557 0.85 -17.57 14.71
C SER A 557 1.25 -18.90 14.05
N ALA A 558 0.62 -20.00 14.44
CA ALA A 558 0.85 -21.31 13.86
C ALA A 558 0.45 -21.38 12.37
N LEU A 559 -0.69 -20.79 12.03
CA LEU A 559 -1.15 -20.68 10.64
C LEU A 559 -0.18 -19.84 9.79
N LYS A 560 0.36 -18.75 10.32
CA LYS A 560 1.39 -17.93 9.65
C LYS A 560 2.69 -18.72 9.43
N ALA A 561 3.13 -19.50 10.41
CA ALA A 561 4.30 -20.36 10.29
C ALA A 561 4.10 -21.42 9.19
N LYS A 562 2.93 -22.09 9.16
CA LYS A 562 2.59 -23.07 8.13
C LYS A 562 2.55 -22.43 6.73
N ARG A 563 1.95 -21.25 6.62
CA ARG A 563 1.92 -20.47 5.37
C ARG A 563 3.32 -20.18 4.86
N ARG A 564 4.22 -19.70 5.74
CA ARG A 564 5.62 -19.40 5.38
C ARG A 564 6.31 -20.64 4.85
N PHE A 565 6.22 -21.76 5.56
CA PHE A 565 6.83 -23.02 5.14
C PHE A 565 6.34 -23.46 3.75
N LEU A 566 5.03 -23.41 3.49
CA LEU A 566 4.47 -23.79 2.18
C LEU A 566 4.86 -22.79 1.09
N ALA A 567 4.98 -21.52 1.40
CA ALA A 567 5.42 -20.48 0.48
C ALA A 567 6.89 -20.65 0.07
N GLU A 568 7.77 -20.97 1.01
CA GLU A 568 9.17 -21.30 0.75
C GLU A 568 9.30 -22.53 -0.15
N GLN A 569 8.53 -23.59 0.10
CA GLN A 569 8.51 -24.77 -0.75
C GLN A 569 8.04 -24.49 -2.18
N ALA A 570 7.02 -23.63 -2.33
CA ALA A 570 6.45 -23.27 -3.64
C ALA A 570 7.24 -22.14 -4.34
N GLY A 571 8.22 -21.51 -3.65
CA GLY A 571 8.98 -20.39 -4.19
C GLY A 571 8.13 -19.14 -4.45
N VAL A 572 7.04 -18.94 -3.68
CA VAL A 572 6.10 -17.83 -3.83
C VAL A 572 6.06 -16.96 -2.57
N PRO A 573 5.70 -15.67 -2.65
CA PRO A 573 5.39 -14.87 -1.48
C PRO A 573 4.29 -15.47 -0.61
N ALA A 574 4.41 -15.37 0.70
CA ALA A 574 3.51 -16.02 1.66
C ALA A 574 2.03 -15.64 1.45
N TYR A 575 1.75 -14.37 1.14
CA TYR A 575 0.38 -13.88 0.90
C TYR A 575 -0.29 -14.46 -0.35
N ILE A 576 0.48 -15.02 -1.30
CA ILE A 576 -0.07 -15.70 -2.48
C ILE A 576 -0.76 -17.00 -2.07
N ILE A 577 -0.23 -17.72 -1.08
CA ILE A 577 -0.92 -18.90 -0.51
C ILE A 577 -2.21 -18.45 0.14
N PHE A 578 -2.12 -17.69 1.23
CA PHE A 578 -3.26 -17.04 1.90
C PHE A 578 -2.82 -15.71 2.47
N ASN A 579 -3.66 -14.66 2.33
CA ASN A 579 -3.42 -13.37 2.96
C ASN A 579 -3.73 -13.41 4.47
N ASP A 580 -3.31 -12.39 5.21
CA ASP A 580 -3.51 -12.33 6.66
C ASP A 580 -4.99 -12.36 7.05
N LYS A 581 -5.87 -11.70 6.27
CA LYS A 581 -7.32 -11.73 6.51
C LYS A 581 -7.89 -13.15 6.45
N THR A 582 -7.46 -13.95 5.48
CA THR A 582 -7.85 -15.37 5.36
C THR A 582 -7.38 -16.17 6.57
N LEU A 583 -6.14 -15.96 7.04
CA LEU A 583 -5.62 -16.65 8.23
C LEU A 583 -6.32 -16.21 9.52
N ILE A 584 -6.65 -14.93 9.64
CA ILE A 584 -7.44 -14.41 10.76
C ILE A 584 -8.81 -15.08 10.80
N GLU A 585 -9.49 -15.12 9.66
CA GLU A 585 -10.79 -15.76 9.54
C GLU A 585 -10.72 -17.27 9.84
N MET A 586 -9.63 -17.96 9.43
CA MET A 586 -9.38 -19.36 9.83
C MET A 586 -9.17 -19.50 11.32
N ALA A 587 -8.45 -18.59 11.97
CA ALA A 587 -8.22 -18.62 13.41
C ALA A 587 -9.50 -18.39 14.22
N GLU A 588 -10.35 -17.45 13.76
CA GLU A 588 -11.63 -17.12 14.40
C GLU A 588 -12.68 -18.20 14.20
N LYS A 589 -12.87 -18.69 12.97
CA LYS A 589 -13.92 -19.66 12.62
C LYS A 589 -13.55 -21.12 12.88
N ARG A 590 -12.25 -21.43 12.95
CA ARG A 590 -11.69 -22.77 13.20
C ARG A 590 -12.35 -23.86 12.35
N PRO A 591 -12.31 -23.79 11.00
CA PRO A 591 -12.93 -24.80 10.14
C PRO A 591 -12.42 -26.19 10.47
N ALA A 592 -13.33 -27.16 10.55
CA ALA A 592 -13.01 -28.55 10.88
C ALA A 592 -12.92 -29.45 9.65
N THR A 593 -13.53 -29.05 8.54
CA THR A 593 -13.59 -29.83 7.30
C THR A 593 -13.15 -29.00 6.10
N LEU A 594 -12.84 -29.66 4.97
CA LEU A 594 -12.57 -28.96 3.71
C LEU A 594 -13.80 -28.16 3.24
N ASP A 595 -15.00 -28.61 3.54
CA ASP A 595 -16.23 -27.90 3.19
C ASP A 595 -16.34 -26.60 4.00
N ASP A 596 -16.04 -26.63 5.31
CA ASP A 596 -15.97 -25.41 6.13
C ASP A 596 -14.87 -24.47 5.64
N MET A 597 -13.71 -25.02 5.25
CA MET A 597 -12.57 -24.27 4.72
C MET A 597 -12.92 -23.57 3.41
N ALA A 598 -13.77 -24.17 2.57
CA ALA A 598 -14.24 -23.56 1.32
C ALA A 598 -15.09 -22.30 1.54
N HIS A 599 -15.64 -22.11 2.74
CA HIS A 599 -16.41 -20.93 3.13
C HIS A 599 -15.54 -19.82 3.77
N ILE A 600 -14.23 -20.00 3.85
CA ILE A 600 -13.29 -18.98 4.31
C ILE A 600 -12.94 -18.05 3.14
N GLY A 601 -13.08 -16.75 3.37
CA GLY A 601 -12.81 -15.74 2.34
C GLY A 601 -11.36 -15.79 1.82
N GLY A 602 -11.19 -15.90 0.50
CA GLY A 602 -9.87 -16.01 -0.16
C GLY A 602 -9.37 -17.44 -0.36
N VAL A 603 -10.21 -18.46 -0.07
CA VAL A 603 -9.93 -19.88 -0.33
C VAL A 603 -10.68 -20.31 -1.58
N GLY A 604 -10.07 -20.17 -2.75
CA GLY A 604 -10.62 -20.69 -4.02
C GLY A 604 -10.35 -22.20 -4.18
N ALA A 605 -11.06 -22.84 -5.10
CA ALA A 605 -11.02 -24.30 -5.32
C ALA A 605 -9.60 -24.86 -5.45
N LYS A 606 -8.73 -24.21 -6.24
CA LYS A 606 -7.34 -24.64 -6.43
C LYS A 606 -6.51 -24.55 -5.13
N LYS A 607 -6.67 -23.48 -4.37
CA LYS A 607 -5.97 -23.30 -3.08
C LYS A 607 -6.48 -24.26 -2.01
N LEU A 608 -7.78 -24.55 -2.03
CA LEU A 608 -8.40 -25.57 -1.16
C LEU A 608 -7.78 -26.95 -1.45
N GLU A 609 -7.69 -27.34 -2.73
CA GLU A 609 -7.08 -28.60 -3.16
C GLU A 609 -5.61 -28.68 -2.77
N SER A 610 -4.83 -27.59 -2.99
CA SER A 610 -3.38 -27.58 -2.78
C SER A 610 -2.98 -27.45 -1.32
N TYR A 611 -3.70 -26.68 -0.53
CA TYR A 611 -3.28 -26.25 0.81
C TYR A 611 -4.29 -26.56 1.92
N GLY A 612 -5.57 -26.77 1.60
CA GLY A 612 -6.65 -26.88 2.60
C GLY A 612 -6.38 -27.90 3.71
N ARG A 613 -5.92 -29.11 3.34
CA ARG A 613 -5.58 -30.17 4.33
C ARG A 613 -4.47 -29.75 5.28
N ALA A 614 -3.41 -29.12 4.74
CA ALA A 614 -2.25 -28.71 5.54
C ALA A 614 -2.60 -27.63 6.59
N PHE A 615 -3.60 -26.80 6.31
CA PHE A 615 -4.09 -25.80 7.29
C PHE A 615 -5.09 -26.40 8.26
N LEU A 616 -5.94 -27.34 7.84
CA LEU A 616 -6.84 -28.09 8.75
C LEU A 616 -6.05 -28.89 9.78
N GLU A 617 -4.92 -29.49 9.42
CA GLU A 617 -4.02 -30.17 10.33
C GLU A 617 -3.51 -29.23 11.44
N VAL A 618 -3.15 -27.99 11.08
CA VAL A 618 -2.73 -26.96 12.04
C VAL A 618 -3.89 -26.58 12.96
N ILE A 619 -5.07 -26.37 12.41
CA ILE A 619 -6.26 -26.00 13.20
C ILE A 619 -6.68 -27.13 14.17
N ALA A 620 -6.61 -28.38 13.73
CA ALA A 620 -7.01 -29.53 14.52
C ALA A 620 -5.93 -29.95 15.55
N GLY A 621 -4.63 -29.79 15.23
CA GLY A 621 -3.52 -30.39 15.99
C GLY A 621 -2.86 -29.48 17.01
N GLU A 622 -2.80 -28.17 16.78
CA GLU A 622 -1.94 -27.28 17.59
C GLU A 622 -2.66 -26.52 18.70
N ALA A 623 -3.98 -26.46 18.70
CA ALA A 623 -4.71 -25.79 19.78
C ALA A 623 -4.59 -26.49 21.14
N GLU A 624 -4.31 -27.82 21.18
CA GLU A 624 -4.28 -28.59 22.42
C GLU A 624 -2.90 -28.91 22.99
N ASN A 625 -1.78 -28.82 22.24
CA ASN A 625 -0.48 -29.39 22.64
C ASN A 625 0.72 -28.43 22.77
N LEU A 626 0.59 -27.14 22.60
CA LEU A 626 1.73 -26.23 22.79
C LEU A 626 2.02 -25.93 24.27
N HIS A 627 3.20 -26.33 24.73
CA HIS A 627 3.68 -25.99 26.08
C HIS A 627 3.68 -24.47 26.32
N PRO A 628 3.32 -23.97 27.53
CA PRO A 628 3.25 -22.52 27.82
C PRO A 628 4.53 -21.73 27.47
N SER A 629 5.70 -22.36 27.60
CA SER A 629 7.00 -21.76 27.23
C SER A 629 7.11 -21.51 25.71
N ARG A 630 6.58 -22.43 24.88
CA ARG A 630 6.51 -22.26 23.42
C ARG A 630 5.50 -21.20 23.01
N ARG A 631 4.34 -21.13 23.70
CA ARG A 631 3.30 -20.11 23.46
C ARG A 631 3.83 -18.68 23.64
N LYS A 632 4.76 -18.46 24.60
CA LYS A 632 5.41 -17.15 24.82
C LYS A 632 6.32 -16.71 23.67
N LEU A 633 6.75 -17.63 22.82
CA LEU A 633 7.62 -17.41 21.65
C LEU A 633 6.80 -17.38 20.33
N ALA A 634 5.48 -17.46 20.41
CA ALA A 634 4.61 -17.48 19.25
C ALA A 634 4.76 -16.17 18.44
N GLY A 635 4.93 -16.30 17.10
CA GLY A 635 5.11 -15.16 16.19
C GLY A 635 6.49 -14.51 16.23
N ARG A 636 7.50 -15.17 16.81
CA ARG A 636 8.90 -14.72 16.85
C ARG A 636 9.79 -15.76 16.19
N ASP A 637 10.96 -15.36 15.69
CA ASP A 637 11.95 -16.28 15.12
C ASP A 637 12.43 -17.31 16.16
N GLU A 638 12.51 -16.89 17.42
CA GLU A 638 12.82 -17.78 18.55
C GLU A 638 11.81 -18.93 18.69
N GLY A 639 10.61 -18.79 18.16
CA GLY A 639 9.63 -19.88 18.11
C GLY A 639 10.02 -20.98 17.11
N LEU A 640 10.52 -20.61 15.94
CA LEU A 640 11.04 -21.54 14.94
C LEU A 640 12.32 -22.23 15.43
N ILE A 641 13.19 -21.45 16.07
CA ILE A 641 14.41 -21.98 16.70
C ILE A 641 14.04 -23.00 17.79
N TYR A 642 13.06 -22.69 18.62
CA TYR A 642 12.54 -23.63 19.64
C TYR A 642 12.08 -24.96 19.01
N ASP A 643 11.32 -24.92 17.91
CA ASP A 643 10.81 -26.12 17.25
C ASP A 643 11.95 -26.94 16.63
N ARG A 644 12.96 -26.29 16.04
CA ARG A 644 14.20 -26.94 15.54
C ARG A 644 15.01 -27.56 16.66
N LEU A 645 15.16 -26.86 17.79
CA LEU A 645 15.84 -27.39 18.98
C LEU A 645 15.09 -28.59 19.56
N LEU A 646 13.75 -28.55 19.57
CA LEU A 646 12.94 -29.68 20.01
C LEU A 646 13.07 -30.89 19.07
N ALA A 647 13.13 -30.67 17.76
CA ALA A 647 13.37 -31.71 16.77
C ALA A 647 14.76 -32.33 16.94
N ALA A 648 15.80 -31.49 17.06
CA ALA A 648 17.18 -31.95 17.32
C ALA A 648 17.30 -32.76 18.63
N GLN A 649 16.64 -32.30 19.71
CA GLN A 649 16.54 -33.04 20.95
C GLN A 649 15.90 -34.42 20.75
N ASN A 650 14.76 -34.48 20.02
CA ASN A 650 14.01 -35.72 19.81
C ASN A 650 14.85 -36.79 19.07
N THR A 651 15.76 -36.41 18.19
CA THR A 651 16.69 -37.33 17.53
C THR A 651 17.75 -37.89 18.47
N LEU A 652 18.13 -37.15 19.53
CA LEU A 652 19.19 -37.47 20.45
C LEU A 652 18.73 -37.88 21.84
N ILE A 653 17.42 -38.10 22.06
CA ILE A 653 16.87 -38.50 23.38
C ILE A 653 17.64 -39.69 24.00
N ARG A 654 18.01 -40.65 23.17
CA ARG A 654 18.75 -41.87 23.60
C ARG A 654 20.21 -41.88 23.11
N GLY A 655 20.79 -40.71 22.86
CA GLY A 655 22.15 -40.55 22.33
C GLY A 655 22.27 -40.88 20.83
N PRO A 656 23.42 -40.63 20.22
CA PRO A 656 23.64 -40.77 18.78
C PRO A 656 23.47 -42.22 18.28
N HIS A 657 23.57 -43.23 19.15
CA HIS A 657 23.41 -44.64 18.81
C HIS A 657 22.13 -45.26 19.37
N GLY A 658 21.24 -44.47 19.98
CA GLY A 658 19.93 -44.91 20.47
C GLY A 658 19.96 -45.83 21.71
N ALA A 659 21.12 -46.04 22.36
CA ALA A 659 21.36 -47.01 23.44
C ALA A 659 21.39 -46.42 24.86
N ASP A 660 21.45 -45.08 24.98
CA ASP A 660 21.58 -44.39 26.26
C ASP A 660 20.27 -44.26 27.03
N LYS A 661 20.38 -43.92 28.33
CA LYS A 661 19.21 -43.54 29.11
C LYS A 661 18.56 -42.30 28.52
N PRO A 662 17.22 -42.29 28.38
CA PRO A 662 16.50 -41.14 27.85
C PRO A 662 16.82 -39.87 28.65
N MET A 663 17.14 -38.78 27.93
CA MET A 663 17.36 -37.46 28.48
C MET A 663 16.66 -36.41 27.62
N THR A 664 16.07 -35.37 28.24
CA THR A 664 15.41 -34.27 27.56
C THR A 664 15.62 -32.95 28.31
N CYS A 665 15.84 -31.88 27.62
CA CYS A 665 15.71 -30.53 28.17
C CYS A 665 14.25 -30.20 28.41
N SER A 666 13.97 -29.47 29.48
CA SER A 666 12.61 -28.98 29.70
C SER A 666 12.21 -27.93 28.61
N ALA A 667 10.92 -27.80 28.34
CA ALA A 667 10.41 -26.80 27.42
C ALA A 667 10.82 -25.35 27.80
N SER A 668 11.01 -25.10 29.11
CA SER A 668 11.53 -23.82 29.61
C SER A 668 13.01 -23.60 29.27
N MET A 669 13.81 -24.66 29.27
CA MET A 669 15.23 -24.65 28.88
C MET A 669 15.32 -24.38 27.37
N LEU A 670 14.59 -25.13 26.55
CA LEU A 670 14.57 -24.93 25.09
C LEU A 670 14.12 -23.50 24.71
N ALA A 671 13.13 -22.92 25.42
CA ALA A 671 12.71 -21.56 25.18
C ALA A 671 13.77 -20.50 25.55
N LYS A 672 14.61 -20.77 26.55
CA LYS A 672 15.75 -19.90 26.90
C LYS A 672 16.88 -20.04 25.89
N VAL A 673 17.16 -21.24 25.44
CA VAL A 673 18.18 -21.52 24.39
C VAL A 673 17.77 -20.83 23.08
N ALA A 674 16.51 -20.91 22.69
CA ALA A 674 15.99 -20.24 21.48
C ALA A 674 16.11 -18.69 21.51
N GLN A 675 16.32 -18.09 22.68
CA GLN A 675 16.49 -16.64 22.86
C GLN A 675 17.96 -16.20 23.02
N LEU A 676 18.90 -17.13 22.91
CA LEU A 676 20.33 -16.82 22.96
C LEU A 676 20.77 -16.01 21.75
N ARG A 677 21.39 -14.85 22.01
CA ARG A 677 21.91 -13.95 20.95
C ARG A 677 23.35 -14.29 20.55
N ASN A 678 24.14 -14.88 21.47
CA ASN A 678 25.50 -15.35 21.20
C ASN A 678 25.52 -16.84 21.52
N ALA A 679 25.51 -17.66 20.49
CA ALA A 679 25.51 -19.09 20.58
C ALA A 679 26.96 -19.58 20.72
N ASP A 680 27.38 -19.86 21.95
CA ASP A 680 28.62 -20.56 22.26
C ASP A 680 28.35 -21.68 23.29
N ILE A 681 29.26 -22.67 23.35
CA ILE A 681 29.09 -23.84 24.19
C ILE A 681 29.04 -23.48 25.68
N ASP A 682 29.76 -22.44 26.11
CA ASP A 682 29.81 -22.03 27.51
C ASP A 682 28.48 -21.40 27.95
N ASN A 683 27.88 -20.52 27.11
CA ASN A 683 26.60 -19.91 27.37
C ASN A 683 25.48 -20.95 27.33
N LEU A 684 25.56 -21.90 26.40
CA LEU A 684 24.62 -23.00 26.29
C LEU A 684 24.68 -23.88 27.53
N THR A 685 25.90 -24.28 27.98
CA THR A 685 26.12 -25.11 29.16
C THR A 685 25.58 -24.46 30.44
N ARG A 686 25.73 -23.13 30.59
CA ARG A 686 25.12 -22.38 31.71
C ARG A 686 23.60 -22.45 31.75
N LEU A 687 22.94 -22.55 30.59
CA LEU A 687 21.49 -22.59 30.50
C LEU A 687 20.89 -23.98 30.68
N ILE A 688 21.54 -25.00 30.13
CA ILE A 688 20.99 -26.38 30.14
C ILE A 688 21.74 -27.33 31.07
N GLY A 689 22.92 -26.96 31.56
CA GLY A 689 23.77 -27.76 32.43
C GLY A 689 24.65 -28.77 31.67
N ASP A 690 25.82 -29.14 32.28
CA ASP A 690 26.87 -29.91 31.64
C ASP A 690 26.39 -31.19 30.94
N ARG A 691 25.53 -31.98 31.60
CA ARG A 691 25.03 -33.26 31.05
C ARG A 691 24.17 -33.09 29.83
N HIS A 692 23.37 -32.02 29.76
CA HIS A 692 22.54 -31.74 28.60
C HIS A 692 23.39 -31.14 27.47
N ALA A 693 24.37 -30.30 27.82
CA ALA A 693 25.30 -29.73 26.85
C ALA A 693 26.20 -30.81 26.21
N GLU A 694 26.67 -31.81 26.99
CA GLU A 694 27.40 -32.95 26.45
C GLU A 694 26.59 -33.77 25.43
N ARG A 695 25.27 -33.87 25.60
CA ARG A 695 24.39 -34.65 24.70
C ARG A 695 23.83 -33.86 23.54
N PHE A 696 23.41 -32.64 23.77
CA PHE A 696 22.67 -31.83 22.81
C PHE A 696 23.45 -30.62 22.30
N GLY A 697 24.58 -30.28 22.91
CA GLY A 697 25.32 -29.03 22.70
C GLY A 697 25.61 -28.75 21.23
N ASP A 698 26.26 -29.69 20.56
CA ASP A 698 26.67 -29.57 19.17
C ASP A 698 25.45 -29.40 18.25
N ALA A 699 24.40 -30.21 18.41
CA ALA A 699 23.19 -30.15 17.63
C ALA A 699 22.37 -28.85 17.88
N PHE A 700 22.41 -28.31 19.10
CA PHE A 700 21.77 -27.06 19.44
C PHE A 700 22.54 -25.85 18.90
N LEU A 701 23.87 -25.89 18.89
CA LEU A 701 24.70 -24.87 18.26
C LEU A 701 24.47 -24.83 16.74
N GLU A 702 24.43 -26.00 16.09
CA GLU A 702 24.15 -26.10 14.66
C GLU A 702 22.78 -25.46 14.30
N VAL A 703 21.74 -25.68 15.13
CA VAL A 703 20.44 -25.07 14.97
C VAL A 703 20.48 -23.54 15.15
N LEU A 704 21.29 -23.05 16.09
CA LEU A 704 21.42 -21.61 16.38
C LEU A 704 22.30 -20.90 15.34
N GLU A 705 23.38 -21.52 14.85
CA GLU A 705 24.28 -21.01 13.81
C GLU A 705 23.63 -21.03 12.42
N GLY A 706 22.81 -22.01 12.13
CA GLY A 706 22.07 -22.12 10.86
C GLY A 706 20.98 -21.06 10.63
N ASN A 707 20.88 -20.07 11.53
CA ASN A 707 19.92 -18.98 11.46
C ASN A 707 20.55 -17.64 11.01
N ASP A 708 21.87 -17.61 10.77
CA ASP A 708 22.63 -16.44 10.29
C ASP A 708 22.76 -16.40 8.75
N GLY A 709 21.91 -17.15 8.02
CA GLY A 709 21.85 -17.20 6.57
C GLY A 709 20.66 -16.48 5.94
#